data_95c760cd66b72399e4e8296de0048ce9
#
_entry.id   95c760cd66b72399e4e8296de0048ce9
#
_cell.length_a   1.000
_cell.length_b   1.000
_cell.length_c   1.000
_cell.angle_alpha   90.00
_cell.angle_beta   90.00
_cell.angle_gamma   90.00
#
_symmetry.space_group_name_H-M   'P 1'
#
loop_
_entity.id
_entity.type
_entity.pdbx_description
1 polymer ?
#
loop_
_entity_poly.entity_id
_entity_poly.type
_entity_poly.pdbx_seq_one_letter_code
_entity_poly.pdbx_strand_id
1 'polypeptide(L)'
;MNAANAGASPPPTDLRGVTLACIDTANHALALRALALSGRSLAFGRTLFLTDAIPRGVDVPAPVEVQAIAPLASRDAYSRFVLKSLLAHVETPHVLLIQWDGYVVNPAAFEPAFLECDYIGAKWFWYDDGMRVGNGGFSLRSRKLLVALQDPRIQLGDAEDTTIGRTFRPLLEREHGIRYASEAIADRFAFEAAYPTGMPFGFHGLYNFCRVVPERELAALAPQFSDAIARSLQLGQLVRNCIALGQATAAVALARRRLAASPDDAETKALLARAEAALASGPIVGRNDPCPCGSGKRYKQCHGALGAVAPARGQPARGQPTRGQPTRAQEAAQSALALAQQGVAAHRRGDVESAERAYRAALRADPDQPLALHYLGVVLFQRLEFADALPMIERSVQLVPREPEFHNNHGLVLAALDRNDEAVAAYRRVLELAPGHATACNNLGLALQALNRLPESIDAYRRALAAVPSFAHAHWNLSLALLAAGRYAEGWDEYEWRLRLPELGGREPALPAPRWDGGDLPGGTLLLTAEQGIGDAVQFVRFARALAERRMRVIVQAPLSLCPLLATAPGVAATVATGTATPGCCDVALPLLSLGKVLGVDASTIDGTPYLCADPVRRQTVMPRVAAFAGGKRRAGLAWSGAPQHLNDRRRSIAPSLLVPLLGLPGIAWFSLQKGPREEAIATVPGSSAIARLDPATALADTAALIDTLDVVVTVDTSIAHIACALGKRTFVMLPFAPDWRWGVAGERTPWYASARLFRQPSVGDWPTVISDVARALGDLCTSEAVTSNPAADR
;
A
#
# COMPACT_ATOMS: atom_id res chain seq x y z
N MET A 1 44.71 17.73 36.94
CA MET A 1 44.04 16.59 37.52
C MET A 1 42.56 16.76 37.14
N ASN A 2 41.87 16.01 36.28
CA ASN A 2 42.02 14.65 35.81
C ASN A 2 41.58 14.58 34.32
N ALA A 3 42.45 14.16 33.45
CA ALA A 3 42.12 13.54 32.19
C ALA A 3 42.20 12.04 32.45
N ALA A 4 41.04 11.37 32.47
CA ALA A 4 40.88 9.93 32.31
C ALA A 4 39.40 9.55 32.56
N ASN A 5 38.64 9.54 31.53
CA ASN A 5 37.55 8.56 31.32
C ASN A 5 37.15 8.60 29.85
N ALA A 6 38.01 8.08 28.97
CA ALA A 6 37.59 7.61 27.66
C ALA A 6 36.72 6.38 27.93
N GLY A 7 35.40 6.54 27.69
CA GLY A 7 34.37 5.59 28.05
C GLY A 7 34.62 4.21 27.48
N ALA A 8 34.67 3.22 28.37
CA ALA A 8 34.47 1.83 28.03
C ALA A 8 33.06 1.71 27.40
N SER A 9 32.98 1.10 26.23
CA SER A 9 31.69 0.76 25.61
C SER A 9 30.85 -0.01 26.64
N PRO A 10 29.52 0.26 26.73
CA PRO A 10 28.66 -0.49 27.63
C PRO A 10 28.81 -2.00 27.35
N PRO A 11 28.72 -2.85 28.38
CA PRO A 11 28.82 -4.30 28.19
C PRO A 11 27.76 -4.75 27.19
N PRO A 12 28.02 -5.75 26.33
CA PRO A 12 27.07 -6.24 25.36
C PRO A 12 25.80 -6.77 26.08
N THR A 13 24.65 -6.53 25.49
CA THR A 13 23.37 -7.09 25.97
C THR A 13 23.45 -8.61 25.98
N ASP A 14 23.15 -9.23 27.12
CA ASP A 14 23.25 -10.68 27.31
C ASP A 14 22.10 -11.41 26.61
N LEU A 15 22.39 -12.13 25.54
CA LEU A 15 21.46 -12.98 24.75
C LEU A 15 21.96 -14.44 24.71
N ARG A 16 22.61 -14.94 25.75
CA ARG A 16 23.13 -16.32 25.82
C ARG A 16 22.02 -17.38 25.68
N GLY A 17 20.74 -17.02 25.94
CA GLY A 17 19.57 -17.85 25.67
C GLY A 17 19.13 -17.85 24.21
N VAL A 18 19.81 -17.15 23.30
CA VAL A 18 19.44 -17.00 21.89
C VAL A 18 20.58 -17.49 20.99
N THR A 19 20.28 -18.33 20.03
CA THR A 19 21.15 -18.64 18.89
C THR A 19 20.93 -17.59 17.80
N LEU A 20 21.97 -16.89 17.35
CA LEU A 20 21.94 -16.12 16.11
C LEU A 20 22.21 -17.08 14.95
N ALA A 21 21.31 -17.19 13.96
CA ALA A 21 21.47 -18.09 12.83
C ALA A 21 21.23 -17.40 11.49
N CYS A 22 22.10 -17.67 10.52
CA CYS A 22 21.91 -17.30 9.13
C CYS A 22 21.97 -18.56 8.26
N ILE A 23 21.03 -18.73 7.33
CA ILE A 23 20.96 -19.84 6.42
C ILE A 23 21.14 -19.29 5.01
N ASP A 24 22.25 -19.57 4.35
CA ASP A 24 22.52 -19.13 2.98
C ASP A 24 23.53 -20.06 2.27
N THR A 25 23.17 -20.53 1.08
CA THR A 25 24.03 -21.36 0.23
C THR A 25 24.42 -20.67 -1.07
N ALA A 26 24.24 -19.35 -1.17
CA ALA A 26 24.51 -18.57 -2.39
C ALA A 26 25.31 -17.28 -2.14
N ASN A 27 25.07 -16.58 -1.05
CA ASN A 27 25.61 -15.23 -0.78
C ASN A 27 26.50 -15.19 0.48
N HIS A 28 27.44 -16.13 0.57
CA HIS A 28 28.24 -16.43 1.77
C HIS A 28 28.89 -15.18 2.41
N ALA A 29 29.55 -14.32 1.61
CA ALA A 29 30.22 -13.12 2.12
C ALA A 29 29.23 -12.12 2.74
N LEU A 30 28.06 -11.95 2.11
CA LEU A 30 27.01 -11.07 2.61
C LEU A 30 26.35 -11.64 3.88
N ALA A 31 26.15 -12.95 3.93
CA ALA A 31 25.61 -13.65 5.10
C ALA A 31 26.55 -13.53 6.30
N LEU A 32 27.84 -13.76 6.11
CA LEU A 32 28.87 -13.58 7.17
C LEU A 32 28.96 -12.13 7.64
N ARG A 33 28.83 -11.14 6.71
CA ARG A 33 28.74 -9.73 7.07
C ARG A 33 27.49 -9.46 7.95
N ALA A 34 26.32 -10.00 7.62
CA ALA A 34 25.10 -9.83 8.40
C ALA A 34 25.26 -10.42 9.82
N LEU A 35 25.86 -11.61 9.96
CA LEU A 35 26.19 -12.24 11.25
C LEU A 35 27.15 -11.38 12.07
N ALA A 36 28.23 -10.89 11.46
CA ALA A 36 29.20 -10.04 12.11
C ALA A 36 28.61 -8.71 12.60
N LEU A 37 27.74 -8.09 11.81
CA LEU A 37 27.04 -6.85 12.19
C LEU A 37 26.09 -7.10 13.37
N SER A 38 25.31 -8.18 13.32
CA SER A 38 24.35 -8.53 14.38
C SER A 38 25.02 -8.87 15.71
N GLY A 39 26.26 -9.40 15.67
CA GLY A 39 27.00 -9.78 16.86
C GLY A 39 27.79 -8.65 17.55
N ARG A 40 27.88 -7.44 16.99
CA ARG A 40 28.79 -6.38 17.46
C ARG A 40 28.58 -5.89 18.91
N SER A 41 27.33 -5.91 19.39
CA SER A 41 26.98 -5.38 20.73
C SER A 41 26.03 -6.31 21.49
N LEU A 42 25.94 -7.56 21.05
CA LEU A 42 25.05 -8.57 21.61
C LEU A 42 25.81 -9.84 21.87
N ALA A 43 25.65 -10.41 23.07
CA ALA A 43 26.30 -11.65 23.47
C ALA A 43 25.36 -12.85 23.28
N PHE A 44 25.34 -13.42 22.08
CA PHE A 44 24.55 -14.61 21.76
C PHE A 44 25.15 -15.88 22.38
N GLY A 45 24.30 -16.88 22.67
CA GLY A 45 24.79 -18.18 23.16
C GLY A 45 25.57 -18.95 22.10
N ARG A 46 25.11 -18.89 20.85
CA ARG A 46 25.77 -19.42 19.64
C ARG A 46 25.53 -18.51 18.46
N THR A 47 26.48 -18.48 17.54
CA THR A 47 26.32 -17.80 16.25
C THR A 47 26.56 -18.80 15.13
N LEU A 48 25.52 -19.17 14.40
CA LEU A 48 25.55 -20.25 13.41
C LEU A 48 25.45 -19.71 11.99
N PHE A 49 26.31 -20.21 11.13
CA PHE A 49 26.17 -20.09 9.68
C PHE A 49 25.87 -21.47 9.09
N LEU A 50 24.65 -21.67 8.62
CA LEU A 50 24.17 -22.92 8.00
C LEU A 50 24.30 -22.79 6.49
N THR A 51 25.27 -23.49 5.90
CA THR A 51 25.60 -23.40 4.46
C THR A 51 26.09 -24.73 3.92
N ASP A 52 26.13 -24.89 2.61
CA ASP A 52 26.61 -26.11 1.95
C ASP A 52 28.14 -26.20 1.89
N ALA A 53 28.81 -25.07 1.66
CA ALA A 53 30.28 -24.98 1.64
C ALA A 53 30.73 -23.52 1.79
N ILE A 54 31.90 -23.28 2.35
CA ILE A 54 32.54 -21.96 2.34
C ILE A 54 33.50 -21.88 1.16
N PRO A 55 33.27 -20.92 0.21
CA PRO A 55 34.18 -20.72 -0.91
C PRO A 55 35.61 -20.39 -0.45
N ARG A 56 36.62 -20.82 -1.20
CA ARG A 56 38.03 -20.49 -0.92
C ARG A 56 38.23 -18.99 -0.91
N GLY A 57 38.89 -18.47 0.15
CA GLY A 57 39.17 -17.04 0.30
C GLY A 57 38.09 -16.24 1.01
N VAL A 58 37.05 -16.87 1.51
CA VAL A 58 36.05 -16.24 2.39
C VAL A 58 36.44 -16.53 3.84
N ASP A 59 36.75 -15.46 4.57
CA ASP A 59 37.09 -15.56 6.02
C ASP A 59 35.83 -15.67 6.86
N VAL A 60 35.81 -16.62 7.79
CA VAL A 60 34.69 -16.76 8.75
C VAL A 60 35.10 -16.03 10.03
N PRO A 61 34.42 -14.93 10.40
CA PRO A 61 34.77 -14.17 11.60
C PRO A 61 34.40 -14.94 12.88
N ALA A 62 35.29 -14.94 13.90
CA ALA A 62 34.90 -15.44 15.22
C ALA A 62 33.78 -14.54 15.82
N PRO A 63 32.79 -15.08 16.58
CA PRO A 63 32.62 -16.48 17.00
C PRO A 63 31.69 -17.33 16.11
N VAL A 64 31.64 -17.09 14.78
CA VAL A 64 30.70 -17.80 13.86
C VAL A 64 31.10 -19.28 13.74
N GLU A 65 30.17 -20.17 14.07
CA GLU A 65 30.27 -21.62 13.84
C GLU A 65 29.62 -21.96 12.50
N VAL A 66 30.38 -22.62 11.63
CA VAL A 66 29.84 -23.10 10.32
C VAL A 66 29.33 -24.53 10.48
N GLN A 67 28.08 -24.77 10.06
CA GLN A 67 27.50 -26.10 9.99
C GLN A 67 27.08 -26.42 8.56
N ALA A 68 27.51 -27.56 8.04
CA ALA A 68 27.19 -27.99 6.69
C ALA A 68 25.74 -28.47 6.58
N ILE A 69 25.05 -27.98 5.54
CA ILE A 69 23.70 -28.41 5.15
C ILE A 69 23.68 -28.76 3.65
N ALA A 70 22.62 -29.41 3.19
CA ALA A 70 22.42 -29.62 1.75
C ALA A 70 22.21 -28.29 1.02
N PRO A 71 22.67 -28.12 -0.24
CA PRO A 71 22.42 -26.92 -1.02
C PRO A 71 20.93 -26.59 -1.13
N LEU A 72 20.55 -25.35 -0.94
CA LEU A 72 19.17 -24.89 -1.01
C LEU A 72 18.92 -24.19 -2.36
N ALA A 73 18.56 -24.98 -3.36
CA ALA A 73 18.44 -24.52 -4.75
C ALA A 73 17.20 -23.67 -5.04
N SER A 74 16.27 -23.52 -4.09
CA SER A 74 15.02 -22.76 -4.29
C SER A 74 14.51 -22.17 -2.98
N ARG A 75 13.59 -21.20 -3.07
CA ARG A 75 12.85 -20.65 -1.93
C ARG A 75 12.10 -21.73 -1.15
N ASP A 76 11.49 -22.70 -1.87
CA ASP A 76 10.78 -23.81 -1.25
C ASP A 76 11.71 -24.73 -0.46
N ALA A 77 12.94 -24.98 -0.97
CA ALA A 77 13.95 -25.76 -0.26
C ALA A 77 14.38 -25.07 1.04
N TYR A 78 14.60 -23.75 0.98
CA TYR A 78 14.87 -22.93 2.16
C TYR A 78 13.70 -22.99 3.16
N SER A 79 12.47 -22.77 2.70
CA SER A 79 11.27 -22.77 3.56
C SER A 79 11.05 -24.14 4.22
N ARG A 80 11.24 -25.24 3.49
CA ARG A 80 11.17 -26.62 4.07
C ARG A 80 12.27 -26.85 5.11
N PHE A 81 13.48 -26.37 4.86
CA PHE A 81 14.57 -26.49 5.81
C PHE A 81 14.24 -25.76 7.11
N VAL A 82 13.76 -24.52 7.03
CA VAL A 82 13.37 -23.70 8.19
C VAL A 82 12.22 -24.36 8.97
N LEU A 83 11.23 -24.93 8.31
CA LEU A 83 10.08 -25.57 8.95
C LEU A 83 10.44 -26.92 9.61
N LYS A 84 11.26 -27.74 8.97
CA LYS A 84 11.41 -29.15 9.38
C LYS A 84 12.81 -29.51 9.86
N SER A 85 13.86 -28.78 9.45
CA SER A 85 15.26 -29.14 9.76
C SER A 85 15.93 -28.21 10.75
N LEU A 86 15.53 -26.94 10.86
CA LEU A 86 16.18 -25.95 11.69
C LEU A 86 16.22 -26.36 13.18
N LEU A 87 15.22 -27.07 13.69
CA LEU A 87 15.17 -27.56 15.07
C LEU A 87 16.42 -28.37 15.48
N ALA A 88 16.98 -29.17 14.55
CA ALA A 88 18.17 -29.98 14.82
C ALA A 88 19.45 -29.16 15.10
N HIS A 89 19.47 -27.90 14.69
CA HIS A 89 20.61 -26.99 14.81
C HIS A 89 20.49 -25.99 15.99
N VAL A 90 19.30 -25.91 16.62
CA VAL A 90 19.01 -24.92 17.68
C VAL A 90 18.86 -25.60 19.02
N GLU A 91 19.80 -25.35 19.94
CA GLU A 91 19.81 -25.88 21.30
C GLU A 91 19.29 -24.88 22.34
N THR A 92 19.40 -23.58 22.04
CA THR A 92 18.97 -22.49 22.94
C THR A 92 17.43 -22.33 22.96
N PRO A 93 16.85 -21.68 24.00
CA PRO A 93 15.42 -21.41 24.08
C PRO A 93 14.83 -20.65 22.87
N HIS A 94 15.66 -19.78 22.24
CA HIS A 94 15.26 -19.00 21.07
C HIS A 94 16.32 -19.03 19.99
N VAL A 95 15.91 -18.77 18.76
CA VAL A 95 16.76 -18.49 17.61
C VAL A 95 16.34 -17.16 16.98
N LEU A 96 17.31 -16.25 16.80
CA LEU A 96 17.18 -15.09 15.91
C LEU A 96 17.64 -15.53 14.52
N LEU A 97 16.70 -15.74 13.64
CA LEU A 97 16.97 -16.10 12.25
C LEU A 97 17.13 -14.80 11.45
N ILE A 98 18.25 -14.68 10.75
CA ILE A 98 18.57 -13.54 9.89
C ILE A 98 18.90 -14.00 8.48
N GLN A 99 18.81 -13.08 7.52
CA GLN A 99 19.27 -13.27 6.15
C GLN A 99 20.37 -12.26 5.81
N TRP A 100 21.04 -12.43 4.67
CA TRP A 100 22.12 -11.53 4.25
C TRP A 100 21.64 -10.08 4.03
N ASP A 101 20.35 -9.87 3.75
CA ASP A 101 19.68 -8.58 3.57
C ASP A 101 18.74 -8.19 4.73
N GLY A 102 18.89 -8.86 5.89
CA GLY A 102 18.15 -8.55 7.12
C GLY A 102 18.96 -8.89 8.36
N TYR A 103 19.33 -7.88 9.17
CA TYR A 103 20.19 -8.03 10.34
C TYR A 103 19.91 -6.97 11.40
N VAL A 104 20.54 -7.10 12.59
CA VAL A 104 20.42 -6.14 13.69
C VAL A 104 21.08 -4.82 13.31
N VAL A 105 20.34 -3.72 13.43
CA VAL A 105 20.82 -2.35 13.15
C VAL A 105 20.85 -1.45 14.39
N ASN A 106 20.04 -1.75 15.38
CA ASN A 106 19.97 -1.00 16.64
C ASN A 106 19.95 -1.94 17.84
N PRO A 107 21.12 -2.45 18.28
CA PRO A 107 21.22 -3.35 19.43
C PRO A 107 20.61 -2.79 20.72
N ALA A 108 20.63 -1.46 20.91
CA ALA A 108 20.07 -0.80 22.08
C ALA A 108 18.52 -0.83 22.13
N ALA A 109 17.87 -1.13 21.01
CA ALA A 109 16.41 -1.30 20.95
C ALA A 109 15.96 -2.71 21.33
N PHE A 110 16.85 -3.60 21.76
CA PHE A 110 16.45 -4.91 22.26
C PHE A 110 15.60 -4.78 23.54
N GLU A 111 14.44 -5.43 23.55
CA GLU A 111 13.54 -5.48 24.71
C GLU A 111 13.38 -6.91 25.22
N PRO A 112 13.42 -7.16 26.55
CA PRO A 112 13.17 -8.50 27.13
C PRO A 112 11.81 -9.08 26.71
N ALA A 113 10.81 -8.24 26.46
CA ALA A 113 9.49 -8.64 25.97
C ALA A 113 9.51 -9.41 24.63
N PHE A 114 10.58 -9.26 23.84
CA PHE A 114 10.75 -10.05 22.61
C PHE A 114 10.89 -11.56 22.92
N LEU A 115 11.55 -11.91 24.03
CA LEU A 115 11.73 -13.30 24.45
C LEU A 115 10.47 -13.91 25.11
N GLU A 116 9.44 -13.12 25.36
CA GLU A 116 8.16 -13.63 25.87
C GLU A 116 7.26 -14.18 24.76
N CYS A 117 7.59 -13.92 23.50
CA CYS A 117 6.86 -14.40 22.34
C CYS A 117 7.51 -15.66 21.76
N ASP A 118 6.72 -16.55 21.20
CA ASP A 118 7.19 -17.73 20.46
C ASP A 118 7.53 -17.40 19.00
N TYR A 119 6.94 -16.30 18.45
CA TYR A 119 7.21 -15.83 17.09
C TYR A 119 7.09 -14.31 16.98
N ILE A 120 8.17 -13.68 16.50
CA ILE A 120 8.20 -12.27 16.09
C ILE A 120 8.86 -12.15 14.72
N GLY A 121 8.29 -11.39 13.83
CA GLY A 121 8.88 -10.92 12.58
C GLY A 121 8.41 -9.50 12.28
N ALA A 122 8.86 -8.89 11.18
CA ALA A 122 8.36 -7.60 10.74
C ALA A 122 6.87 -7.68 10.39
N LYS A 123 6.17 -6.56 10.54
CA LYS A 123 4.75 -6.49 10.28
C LYS A 123 4.44 -6.45 8.79
N TRP A 124 3.46 -7.24 8.36
CA TRP A 124 2.86 -7.16 7.03
C TRP A 124 1.77 -6.08 7.00
N PHE A 125 1.95 -5.03 6.23
CA PHE A 125 1.00 -3.92 6.15
C PHE A 125 -0.18 -4.19 5.21
N TRP A 126 -0.07 -5.21 4.33
CA TRP A 126 -1.11 -5.56 3.34
C TRP A 126 -2.19 -6.52 3.85
N TYR A 127 -2.07 -7.03 5.07
CA TYR A 127 -3.10 -7.83 5.73
C TYR A 127 -3.83 -7.02 6.80
N ASP A 128 -5.10 -7.36 7.06
CA ASP A 128 -5.99 -6.62 7.98
C ASP A 128 -6.86 -7.54 8.87
N ASP A 129 -6.40 -8.76 9.12
CA ASP A 129 -7.14 -9.81 9.79
C ASP A 129 -6.58 -10.17 11.19
N GLY A 130 -5.78 -9.30 11.78
CA GLY A 130 -5.12 -9.52 13.06
C GLY A 130 -3.95 -10.51 13.03
N MET A 131 -3.61 -11.08 11.86
CA MET A 131 -2.47 -11.98 11.66
C MET A 131 -1.37 -11.29 10.84
N ARG A 132 -0.96 -10.09 11.26
CA ARG A 132 -0.06 -9.21 10.50
C ARG A 132 1.42 -9.38 10.86
N VAL A 133 1.74 -10.12 11.92
CA VAL A 133 3.13 -10.35 12.35
C VAL A 133 3.63 -11.65 11.75
N GLY A 134 4.70 -11.58 10.93
CA GLY A 134 5.09 -12.82 10.32
C GLY A 134 6.27 -12.85 9.36
N ASN A 135 6.96 -11.75 9.03
CA ASN A 135 8.09 -11.83 8.10
C ASN A 135 9.20 -12.75 8.62
N GLY A 136 9.66 -13.69 7.78
CA GLY A 136 10.61 -14.73 8.15
C GLY A 136 12.08 -14.34 7.99
N GLY A 137 12.42 -13.34 7.18
CA GLY A 137 13.81 -12.99 6.84
C GLY A 137 14.60 -12.32 7.96
N PHE A 138 13.89 -11.69 8.92
CA PHE A 138 14.44 -11.28 10.23
C PHE A 138 13.38 -11.62 11.28
N SER A 139 13.56 -12.73 11.99
CA SER A 139 12.56 -13.23 12.94
C SER A 139 13.16 -13.89 14.16
N LEU A 140 12.52 -13.69 15.33
CA LEU A 140 12.84 -14.42 16.56
C LEU A 140 11.81 -15.54 16.74
N ARG A 141 12.30 -16.76 16.98
CA ARG A 141 11.50 -17.98 17.08
C ARG A 141 11.88 -18.75 18.35
N SER A 142 10.90 -19.15 19.16
CA SER A 142 11.18 -20.02 20.29
C SER A 142 11.47 -21.46 19.84
N ARG A 143 12.24 -22.21 20.63
CA ARG A 143 12.39 -23.65 20.43
C ARG A 143 11.05 -24.39 20.54
N LYS A 144 10.12 -23.89 21.35
CA LYS A 144 8.74 -24.41 21.43
C LYS A 144 8.04 -24.34 20.08
N LEU A 145 8.16 -23.23 19.36
CA LEU A 145 7.62 -23.13 17.99
C LEU A 145 8.28 -24.14 17.05
N LEU A 146 9.62 -24.25 17.06
CA LEU A 146 10.34 -25.19 16.21
C LEU A 146 9.90 -26.65 16.46
N VAL A 147 9.61 -27.01 17.71
CA VAL A 147 9.02 -28.34 18.04
C VAL A 147 7.61 -28.46 17.52
N ALA A 148 6.76 -27.46 17.68
CA ALA A 148 5.39 -27.48 17.17
C ALA A 148 5.33 -27.63 15.65
N LEU A 149 6.30 -27.04 14.93
CA LEU A 149 6.41 -27.16 13.47
C LEU A 149 6.73 -28.59 12.98
N GLN A 150 7.08 -29.54 13.89
CA GLN A 150 7.24 -30.95 13.54
C GLN A 150 5.90 -31.69 13.40
N ASP A 151 4.80 -31.10 13.79
CA ASP A 151 3.46 -31.67 13.55
C ASP A 151 3.30 -32.03 12.05
N PRO A 152 2.94 -33.30 11.73
CA PRO A 152 2.84 -33.75 10.34
C PRO A 152 1.75 -33.04 9.53
N ARG A 153 0.77 -32.44 10.19
CA ARG A 153 -0.29 -31.63 9.57
C ARG A 153 0.25 -30.30 8.99
N ILE A 154 1.34 -29.78 9.56
CA ILE A 154 1.96 -28.52 9.12
C ILE A 154 2.87 -28.84 7.93
N GLN A 155 2.39 -28.48 6.75
CA GLN A 155 3.11 -28.62 5.49
C GLN A 155 3.39 -27.25 4.90
N LEU A 156 4.43 -27.13 4.07
CA LEU A 156 4.73 -25.90 3.36
C LEU A 156 3.58 -25.56 2.40
N GLY A 157 3.00 -24.36 2.61
CA GLY A 157 2.05 -23.73 1.69
C GLY A 157 2.79 -22.90 0.65
N ASP A 158 2.81 -21.58 0.83
CA ASP A 158 3.48 -20.62 -0.07
C ASP A 158 4.94 -20.38 0.37
N ALA A 159 5.13 -19.85 1.59
CA ALA A 159 6.44 -19.62 2.20
C ALA A 159 6.40 -20.02 3.69
N GLU A 160 7.56 -20.19 4.34
CA GLU A 160 7.58 -20.58 5.73
C GLU A 160 6.99 -19.55 6.67
N ASP A 161 7.19 -18.26 6.39
CA ASP A 161 6.64 -17.15 7.17
C ASP A 161 5.11 -17.07 7.04
N THR A 162 4.57 -17.19 5.84
CA THR A 162 3.12 -17.27 5.58
C THR A 162 2.54 -18.55 6.18
N THR A 163 3.27 -19.67 6.08
CA THR A 163 2.88 -20.95 6.67
C THR A 163 2.76 -20.85 8.18
N ILE A 164 3.73 -20.24 8.87
CA ILE A 164 3.76 -20.06 10.32
C ILE A 164 2.80 -18.94 10.76
N GLY A 165 2.92 -17.77 10.14
CA GLY A 165 2.26 -16.54 10.58
C GLY A 165 0.77 -16.46 10.21
N ARG A 166 0.30 -17.32 9.28
CA ARG A 166 -1.08 -17.27 8.78
C ARG A 166 -1.72 -18.65 8.63
N THR A 167 -1.24 -19.48 7.69
CA THR A 167 -1.92 -20.73 7.28
C THR A 167 -2.15 -21.67 8.45
N PHE A 168 -1.14 -21.90 9.27
CA PHE A 168 -1.23 -22.78 10.43
C PHE A 168 -1.23 -22.05 11.79
N ARG A 169 -1.27 -20.72 11.79
CA ARG A 169 -1.33 -19.95 13.02
C ARG A 169 -2.49 -20.37 13.93
N PRO A 170 -3.74 -20.55 13.45
CA PRO A 170 -4.84 -21.00 14.31
C PRO A 170 -4.59 -22.39 14.96
N LEU A 171 -3.90 -23.29 14.26
CA LEU A 171 -3.50 -24.58 14.81
C LEU A 171 -2.40 -24.42 15.88
N LEU A 172 -1.39 -23.62 15.57
CA LEU A 172 -0.25 -23.36 16.43
C LEU A 172 -0.66 -22.67 17.75
N GLU A 173 -1.57 -21.70 17.67
CA GLU A 173 -2.09 -21.00 18.85
C GLU A 173 -2.97 -21.93 19.71
N ARG A 174 -3.93 -22.65 19.12
CA ARG A 174 -4.94 -23.43 19.88
C ARG A 174 -4.40 -24.75 20.42
N GLU A 175 -3.61 -25.49 19.63
CA GLU A 175 -3.19 -26.84 19.99
C GLU A 175 -1.76 -26.88 20.55
N HIS A 176 -0.88 -25.98 20.10
CA HIS A 176 0.51 -25.93 20.57
C HIS A 176 0.77 -24.76 21.54
N GLY A 177 -0.23 -23.89 21.77
CA GLY A 177 -0.12 -22.75 22.67
C GLY A 177 0.99 -21.75 22.27
N ILE A 178 1.23 -21.57 20.96
CA ILE A 178 2.24 -20.62 20.44
C ILE A 178 1.74 -19.19 20.61
N ARG A 179 2.59 -18.33 21.16
CA ARG A 179 2.32 -16.92 21.42
C ARG A 179 2.99 -16.05 20.34
N TYR A 180 2.19 -15.38 19.53
CA TYR A 180 2.67 -14.41 18.55
C TYR A 180 2.82 -13.02 19.17
N ALA A 181 3.78 -12.25 18.71
CA ALA A 181 3.92 -10.86 19.12
C ALA A 181 2.71 -10.03 18.69
N SER A 182 2.36 -9.01 19.49
CA SER A 182 1.44 -7.97 19.05
C SER A 182 2.08 -7.09 17.97
N GLU A 183 1.26 -6.40 17.18
CA GLU A 183 1.77 -5.47 16.16
C GLU A 183 2.69 -4.40 16.76
N ALA A 184 2.34 -3.87 17.93
CA ALA A 184 3.15 -2.88 18.62
C ALA A 184 4.55 -3.39 19.05
N ILE A 185 4.67 -4.69 19.39
CA ILE A 185 5.96 -5.32 19.66
C ILE A 185 6.72 -5.55 18.35
N ALA A 186 6.04 -6.00 17.30
CA ALA A 186 6.66 -6.23 15.99
C ALA A 186 7.22 -4.94 15.37
N ASP A 187 6.53 -3.80 15.50
CA ASP A 187 6.99 -2.49 15.01
C ASP A 187 8.29 -2.03 15.70
N ARG A 188 8.52 -2.43 16.96
CA ARG A 188 9.79 -2.16 17.67
C ARG A 188 10.86 -3.19 17.40
N PHE A 189 10.47 -4.40 16.99
CA PHE A 189 11.39 -5.48 16.68
C PHE A 189 12.04 -5.34 15.31
N ALA A 190 11.28 -5.18 14.24
CA ALA A 190 11.83 -5.05 12.88
C ALA A 190 10.92 -4.32 11.92
N PHE A 191 11.51 -3.75 10.86
CA PHE A 191 10.75 -3.21 9.73
C PHE A 191 11.17 -3.87 8.40
N GLU A 192 10.24 -3.89 7.45
CA GLU A 192 10.53 -4.28 6.07
C GLU A 192 9.89 -3.27 5.11
N ALA A 193 8.59 -3.32 4.91
CA ALA A 193 7.91 -2.52 3.90
C ALA A 193 7.24 -1.26 4.50
N ALA A 194 6.96 -1.24 5.81
CA ALA A 194 6.46 -0.06 6.51
C ALA A 194 7.60 0.77 7.10
N TYR A 195 7.43 2.09 7.18
CA TYR A 195 8.40 2.98 7.81
C TYR A 195 8.19 2.98 9.32
N PRO A 196 9.21 2.62 10.12
CA PRO A 196 9.09 2.69 11.56
C PRO A 196 9.13 4.15 12.05
N THR A 197 8.48 4.43 13.17
CA THR A 197 8.52 5.74 13.85
C THR A 197 9.85 6.02 14.56
N GLY A 198 10.76 5.04 14.62
CA GLY A 198 12.14 5.10 15.13
C GLY A 198 12.97 4.00 14.47
N MET A 199 14.23 3.82 14.88
CA MET A 199 15.06 2.72 14.39
C MET A 199 14.82 1.48 15.27
N PRO A 200 14.06 0.47 14.80
CA PRO A 200 13.80 -0.74 15.57
C PRO A 200 15.06 -1.60 15.71
N PHE A 201 14.93 -2.72 16.40
CA PHE A 201 16.05 -3.63 16.68
C PHE A 201 16.69 -4.18 15.39
N GLY A 202 15.89 -4.54 14.38
CA GLY A 202 16.39 -5.04 13.11
C GLY A 202 15.57 -4.58 11.90
N PHE A 203 15.95 -5.08 10.72
CA PHE A 203 15.22 -4.85 9.47
C PHE A 203 15.36 -6.05 8.54
N HIS A 204 14.55 -6.06 7.46
CA HIS A 204 14.66 -6.99 6.34
C HIS A 204 14.46 -6.29 4.99
N GLY A 205 15.07 -6.86 3.94
CA GLY A 205 14.91 -6.47 2.55
C GLY A 205 15.99 -5.55 1.99
N LEU A 206 16.62 -5.98 0.88
CA LEU A 206 17.72 -5.29 0.20
C LEU A 206 17.40 -3.82 -0.12
N TYR A 207 16.15 -3.50 -0.49
CA TYR A 207 15.75 -2.13 -0.84
C TYR A 207 15.80 -1.14 0.34
N ASN A 208 15.98 -1.63 1.59
CA ASN A 208 16.17 -0.82 2.79
C ASN A 208 17.63 -0.46 3.05
N PHE A 209 18.61 -1.03 2.33
CA PHE A 209 20.04 -0.78 2.55
C PHE A 209 20.41 0.71 2.50
N CYS A 210 19.78 1.49 1.63
CA CYS A 210 19.97 2.94 1.55
C CYS A 210 19.64 3.70 2.86
N ARG A 211 18.97 3.05 3.83
CA ARG A 211 18.55 3.64 5.12
C ARG A 211 19.46 3.22 6.27
N VAL A 212 20.05 2.02 6.17
CA VAL A 212 20.77 1.37 7.26
C VAL A 212 22.25 1.21 6.97
N VAL A 213 22.65 1.30 5.69
CA VAL A 213 24.06 1.19 5.26
C VAL A 213 24.55 2.58 4.81
N PRO A 214 25.66 3.09 5.33
CA PRO A 214 26.25 4.35 4.86
C PRO A 214 26.51 4.33 3.35
N GLU A 215 26.28 5.45 2.65
CA GLU A 215 26.34 5.54 1.18
C GLU A 215 27.65 4.98 0.60
N ARG A 216 28.79 5.32 1.18
CA ARG A 216 30.11 4.85 0.72
C ARG A 216 30.26 3.33 0.88
N GLU A 217 29.78 2.78 1.98
CA GLU A 217 29.80 1.34 2.23
C GLU A 217 28.84 0.62 1.27
N LEU A 218 27.67 1.18 1.04
CA LEU A 218 26.69 0.64 0.08
C LEU A 218 27.25 0.61 -1.34
N ALA A 219 27.94 1.67 -1.77
CA ALA A 219 28.64 1.70 -3.06
C ALA A 219 29.74 0.61 -3.15
N ALA A 220 30.49 0.36 -2.06
CA ALA A 220 31.51 -0.67 -1.99
C ALA A 220 30.94 -2.10 -1.96
N LEU A 221 29.68 -2.29 -1.54
CA LEU A 221 29.00 -3.58 -1.57
C LEU A 221 28.50 -3.96 -2.98
N ALA A 222 28.28 -2.99 -3.84
CA ALA A 222 27.68 -3.24 -5.18
C ALA A 222 28.41 -4.33 -5.99
N PRO A 223 29.76 -4.41 -6.05
CA PRO A 223 30.46 -5.48 -6.77
C PRO A 223 30.27 -6.88 -6.15
N GLN A 224 29.89 -6.98 -4.89
CA GLN A 224 29.69 -8.26 -4.18
C GLN A 224 28.32 -8.88 -4.46
N PHE A 225 27.38 -8.12 -5.05
CA PHE A 225 26.08 -8.65 -5.40
C PHE A 225 26.20 -9.62 -6.58
N SER A 226 25.70 -10.85 -6.40
CA SER A 226 25.62 -11.84 -7.46
C SER A 226 24.76 -11.36 -8.64
N ASP A 227 24.90 -12.01 -9.80
CA ASP A 227 24.06 -11.67 -10.95
C ASP A 227 22.57 -11.86 -10.67
N ALA A 228 22.22 -12.83 -9.85
CA ALA A 228 20.83 -13.05 -9.42
C ALA A 228 20.30 -11.84 -8.62
N ILE A 229 21.08 -11.35 -7.65
CA ILE A 229 20.74 -10.12 -6.90
C ILE A 229 20.69 -8.92 -7.85
N ALA A 230 21.68 -8.80 -8.74
CA ALA A 230 21.77 -7.67 -9.66
C ALA A 230 20.57 -7.57 -10.62
N ARG A 231 19.99 -8.71 -11.04
CA ARG A 231 18.77 -8.75 -11.86
C ARG A 231 17.48 -8.61 -11.05
N SER A 232 17.55 -8.66 -9.72
CA SER A 232 16.34 -8.64 -8.87
C SER A 232 15.61 -7.29 -8.94
N LEU A 233 14.31 -7.34 -8.69
CA LEU A 233 13.48 -6.14 -8.56
C LEU A 233 13.91 -5.29 -7.36
N GLN A 234 14.34 -5.94 -6.29
CA GLN A 234 14.78 -5.29 -5.06
C GLN A 234 16.01 -4.40 -5.30
N LEU A 235 16.98 -4.82 -6.15
CA LEU A 235 18.11 -3.95 -6.49
C LEU A 235 17.68 -2.74 -7.32
N GLY A 236 16.77 -2.89 -8.28
CA GLY A 236 16.17 -1.77 -9.01
C GLY A 236 15.49 -0.78 -8.08
N GLN A 237 14.75 -1.28 -7.09
CA GLN A 237 14.12 -0.43 -6.07
C GLN A 237 15.17 0.26 -5.18
N LEU A 238 16.23 -0.42 -4.79
CA LEU A 238 17.32 0.19 -4.03
C LEU A 238 17.99 1.33 -4.81
N VAL A 239 18.23 1.19 -6.11
CA VAL A 239 18.76 2.27 -6.97
C VAL A 239 17.83 3.50 -6.94
N ARG A 240 16.53 3.28 -7.13
CA ARG A 240 15.52 4.36 -7.04
C ARG A 240 15.52 5.04 -5.68
N ASN A 241 15.57 4.25 -4.60
CA ASN A 241 15.59 4.75 -3.23
C ASN A 241 16.88 5.58 -2.95
N CYS A 242 18.04 5.11 -3.42
CA CYS A 242 19.30 5.87 -3.30
C CYS A 242 19.21 7.22 -4.02
N ILE A 243 18.64 7.25 -5.24
CA ILE A 243 18.44 8.52 -5.97
C ILE A 243 17.50 9.46 -5.19
N ALA A 244 16.40 8.92 -4.67
CA ALA A 244 15.43 9.70 -3.89
C ALA A 244 16.02 10.26 -2.59
N LEU A 245 16.97 9.54 -1.98
CA LEU A 245 17.67 9.95 -0.75
C LEU A 245 18.93 10.80 -1.03
N GLY A 246 19.23 11.13 -2.29
CA GLY A 246 20.41 11.92 -2.66
C GLY A 246 21.74 11.16 -2.56
N GLN A 247 21.73 9.84 -2.45
CA GLN A 247 22.89 8.96 -2.36
C GLN A 247 23.41 8.62 -3.77
N ALA A 248 23.87 9.64 -4.48
CA ALA A 248 24.25 9.54 -5.89
C ALA A 248 25.41 8.56 -6.15
N THR A 249 26.40 8.49 -5.27
CA THR A 249 27.55 7.57 -5.36
C THR A 249 27.09 6.11 -5.32
N ALA A 250 26.24 5.78 -4.36
CA ALA A 250 25.68 4.44 -4.22
C ALA A 250 24.78 4.10 -5.40
N ALA A 251 23.91 5.04 -5.80
CA ALA A 251 23.01 4.85 -6.94
C ALA A 251 23.77 4.54 -8.24
N VAL A 252 24.88 5.25 -8.54
CA VAL A 252 25.74 5.01 -9.70
C VAL A 252 26.37 3.60 -9.62
N ALA A 253 26.97 3.23 -8.47
CA ALA A 253 27.61 1.93 -8.30
C ALA A 253 26.61 0.76 -8.47
N LEU A 254 25.44 0.86 -7.88
CA LEU A 254 24.37 -0.15 -7.93
C LEU A 254 23.75 -0.24 -9.34
N ALA A 255 23.49 0.90 -10.01
CA ALA A 255 22.96 0.91 -11.36
C ALA A 255 23.97 0.30 -12.37
N ARG A 256 25.25 0.59 -12.23
CA ARG A 256 26.32 -0.01 -13.06
C ARG A 256 26.41 -1.52 -12.84
N ARG A 257 26.29 -1.98 -11.56
CA ARG A 257 26.28 -3.42 -11.24
C ARG A 257 25.07 -4.12 -11.88
N ARG A 258 23.91 -3.47 -11.85
CA ARG A 258 22.68 -4.00 -12.47
C ARG A 258 22.81 -4.08 -13.99
N LEU A 259 23.37 -3.04 -14.64
CA LEU A 259 23.60 -3.03 -16.07
C LEU A 259 24.68 -4.06 -16.52
N ALA A 260 25.68 -4.34 -15.68
CA ALA A 260 26.62 -5.41 -15.95
C ALA A 260 25.94 -6.81 -16.04
N ALA A 261 24.86 -7.02 -15.26
CA ALA A 261 24.07 -8.25 -15.30
C ALA A 261 22.91 -8.22 -16.31
N SER A 262 22.46 -7.02 -16.72
CA SER A 262 21.35 -6.78 -17.64
C SER A 262 21.62 -5.55 -18.51
N PRO A 263 22.45 -5.69 -19.56
CA PRO A 263 22.93 -4.54 -20.37
C PRO A 263 21.81 -3.77 -21.09
N ASP A 264 20.68 -4.41 -21.37
CA ASP A 264 19.57 -3.82 -22.13
C ASP A 264 18.46 -3.21 -21.26
N ASP A 265 18.64 -3.20 -19.94
CA ASP A 265 17.67 -2.60 -19.01
C ASP A 265 17.59 -1.07 -19.20
N ALA A 266 16.62 -0.64 -20.01
CA ALA A 266 16.41 0.77 -20.37
C ALA A 266 16.06 1.64 -19.13
N GLU A 267 15.32 1.11 -18.17
CA GLU A 267 14.99 1.81 -16.92
C GLU A 267 16.27 2.09 -16.13
N THR A 268 17.12 1.08 -15.96
CA THR A 268 18.38 1.27 -15.24
C THR A 268 19.35 2.21 -15.95
N LYS A 269 19.37 2.25 -17.32
CA LYS A 269 20.12 3.25 -18.07
C LYS A 269 19.65 4.67 -17.75
N ALA A 270 18.33 4.89 -17.68
CA ALA A 270 17.76 6.20 -17.32
C ALA A 270 18.06 6.57 -15.85
N LEU A 271 17.99 5.60 -14.94
CA LEU A 271 18.34 5.81 -13.52
C LEU A 271 19.84 6.14 -13.36
N LEU A 272 20.72 5.47 -14.11
CA LEU A 272 22.15 5.75 -14.10
C LEU A 272 22.43 7.18 -14.55
N ALA A 273 21.85 7.60 -15.69
CA ALA A 273 22.01 8.96 -16.18
C ALA A 273 21.54 10.02 -15.16
N ARG A 274 20.42 9.77 -14.45
CA ARG A 274 19.94 10.65 -13.37
C ARG A 274 20.89 10.68 -12.18
N ALA A 275 21.44 9.55 -11.78
CA ALA A 275 22.38 9.46 -10.67
C ALA A 275 23.72 10.12 -11.01
N GLU A 276 24.22 9.95 -12.24
CA GLU A 276 25.43 10.60 -12.73
C GLU A 276 25.26 12.11 -12.85
N ALA A 277 24.13 12.60 -13.30
CA ALA A 277 23.80 14.02 -13.31
C ALA A 277 23.76 14.62 -11.90
N ALA A 278 23.17 13.90 -10.93
CA ALA A 278 23.15 14.30 -9.52
C ALA A 278 24.56 14.31 -8.92
N LEU A 279 25.41 13.34 -9.29
CA LEU A 279 26.80 13.26 -8.85
C LEU A 279 27.64 14.38 -9.44
N ALA A 280 27.42 14.72 -10.73
CA ALA A 280 28.16 15.79 -11.45
C ALA A 280 27.77 17.19 -10.95
N SER A 281 26.52 17.39 -10.54
CA SER A 281 26.06 18.67 -9.95
C SER A 281 26.67 18.92 -8.56
N GLY A 282 27.25 17.91 -7.91
CA GLY A 282 27.93 17.97 -6.63
C GLY A 282 27.01 18.39 -5.46
N PRO A 283 27.42 18.20 -4.21
CA PRO A 283 26.73 18.84 -3.12
C PRO A 283 26.84 20.36 -3.29
N ILE A 284 25.74 21.08 -3.08
CA ILE A 284 25.76 22.55 -3.04
C ILE A 284 26.61 22.95 -1.83
N VAL A 285 27.93 23.10 -2.07
CA VAL A 285 28.89 23.50 -1.05
C VAL A 285 28.80 25.00 -0.93
N GLY A 286 28.45 25.48 0.25
CA GLY A 286 28.44 26.88 0.57
C GLY A 286 29.83 27.50 0.31
N ARG A 287 29.88 28.70 -0.24
CA ARG A 287 31.12 29.38 -0.63
C ARG A 287 32.19 29.43 0.48
N ASN A 288 31.77 29.30 1.74
CA ASN A 288 32.63 29.36 2.94
C ASN A 288 32.91 27.98 3.57
N ASP A 289 32.28 26.91 3.07
CA ASP A 289 32.45 25.57 3.62
C ASP A 289 33.83 24.97 3.28
N PRO A 290 34.34 24.02 4.05
CA PRO A 290 35.55 23.29 3.71
C PRO A 290 35.42 22.65 2.33
N CYS A 291 36.45 22.77 1.49
CA CYS A 291 36.41 22.20 0.16
C CYS A 291 36.36 20.68 0.21
N PRO A 292 35.42 20.01 -0.48
CA PRO A 292 35.28 18.55 -0.47
C PRO A 292 36.50 17.78 -0.97
N CYS A 293 37.47 18.46 -1.61
CA CYS A 293 38.70 17.84 -2.10
C CYS A 293 39.71 17.47 -0.97
N GLY A 294 39.41 17.78 0.29
CA GLY A 294 40.31 17.47 1.42
C GLY A 294 41.51 18.42 1.56
N SER A 295 41.57 19.52 0.83
CA SER A 295 42.66 20.48 0.83
C SER A 295 42.77 21.34 2.09
N GLY A 296 41.78 21.24 3.02
CA GLY A 296 41.70 22.07 4.21
C GLY A 296 41.34 23.54 3.93
N LYS A 297 41.18 23.95 2.68
CA LYS A 297 40.81 25.32 2.27
C LYS A 297 39.27 25.44 2.13
N ARG A 298 38.74 26.66 2.30
CA ARG A 298 37.32 26.92 2.03
C ARG A 298 37.04 26.80 0.52
N TYR A 299 35.83 26.37 0.13
CA TYR A 299 35.46 26.13 -1.27
C TYR A 299 35.76 27.33 -2.19
N LYS A 300 35.46 28.55 -1.74
CA LYS A 300 35.78 29.79 -2.45
C LYS A 300 37.28 30.03 -2.68
N GLN A 301 38.15 29.43 -1.92
CA GLN A 301 39.62 29.58 -1.96
C GLN A 301 40.30 28.41 -2.71
N CYS A 302 39.54 27.42 -3.13
CA CYS A 302 40.01 26.24 -3.82
C CYS A 302 39.29 26.07 -5.17
N HIS A 303 38.22 25.30 -5.25
CA HIS A 303 37.49 25.03 -6.50
C HIS A 303 36.49 26.14 -6.89
N GLY A 304 36.04 26.94 -5.95
CA GLY A 304 35.19 28.11 -6.19
C GLY A 304 35.93 29.37 -6.68
N ALA A 305 37.26 29.30 -6.89
CA ALA A 305 38.08 30.41 -7.33
C ALA A 305 38.13 30.57 -8.88
N LEU A 306 37.61 29.61 -9.63
CA LEU A 306 37.59 29.62 -11.10
C LEU A 306 36.35 30.38 -11.61
N GLY A 307 36.47 31.71 -11.74
CA GLY A 307 35.40 32.55 -12.30
C GLY A 307 35.54 34.04 -12.09
N ALA A 308 36.72 34.55 -11.68
CA ALA A 308 36.97 35.96 -11.61
C ALA A 308 37.48 36.48 -12.99
N VAL A 309 36.54 36.99 -13.80
CA VAL A 309 36.87 37.88 -14.94
C VAL A 309 37.36 39.19 -14.35
N ALA A 310 38.55 39.63 -14.77
CA ALA A 310 39.17 40.87 -14.30
C ALA A 310 38.30 42.10 -14.56
N PRO A 311 38.15 43.03 -13.62
CA PRO A 311 37.38 44.25 -13.85
C PRO A 311 38.18 45.24 -14.74
N ALA A 312 37.51 45.78 -15.76
CA ALA A 312 38.00 46.93 -16.49
C ALA A 312 38.18 48.15 -15.58
N ARG A 313 39.29 48.87 -15.76
CA ARG A 313 39.65 50.08 -15.02
C ARG A 313 38.67 51.24 -15.32
N GLY A 314 38.22 51.87 -14.26
CA GLY A 314 37.94 53.31 -14.27
C GLY A 314 36.52 53.77 -13.98
N GLN A 315 36.24 54.10 -12.69
CA GLN A 315 35.62 55.38 -12.27
C GLN A 315 35.61 55.47 -10.72
N PRO A 316 35.58 56.70 -10.15
CA PRO A 316 35.95 56.92 -8.76
C PRO A 316 34.85 56.59 -7.73
N ALA A 317 35.31 56.18 -6.58
CA ALA A 317 34.46 55.78 -5.42
C ALA A 317 33.52 56.87 -4.96
N ARG A 318 32.21 56.61 -5.03
CA ARG A 318 31.25 57.26 -4.11
C ARG A 318 31.06 56.39 -2.89
N GLY A 319 31.02 57.10 -1.71
CA GLY A 319 31.05 56.52 -0.37
C GLY A 319 30.14 55.32 -0.17
N GLN A 320 30.66 54.29 0.47
CA GLN A 320 29.92 53.16 1.01
C GLN A 320 29.07 53.67 2.19
N PRO A 321 27.75 53.32 2.22
CA PRO A 321 27.02 53.44 3.44
C PRO A 321 27.57 52.35 4.42
N THR A 322 27.95 52.79 5.61
CA THR A 322 28.28 51.94 6.75
C THR A 322 27.15 50.91 6.96
N ARG A 323 27.41 49.62 6.78
CA ARG A 323 26.51 48.56 7.20
C ARG A 323 26.34 48.67 8.72
N GLY A 324 25.19 49.17 9.16
CA GLY A 324 24.76 49.08 10.57
C GLY A 324 24.77 47.61 10.98
N GLN A 325 25.12 47.31 12.22
CA GLN A 325 25.00 45.99 12.82
C GLN A 325 23.56 45.49 12.66
N PRO A 326 23.34 44.23 12.29
CA PRO A 326 22.00 43.68 12.15
C PRO A 326 21.24 43.85 13.47
N THR A 327 19.99 44.28 13.39
CA THR A 327 19.12 44.39 14.57
C THR A 327 18.86 42.99 15.14
N ARG A 328 18.58 42.89 16.45
CA ARG A 328 18.26 41.61 17.10
C ARG A 328 17.14 40.83 16.41
N ALA A 329 16.18 41.53 15.78
CA ALA A 329 15.12 40.97 14.99
C ALA A 329 15.66 40.37 13.67
N GLN A 330 16.63 41.00 13.00
CA GLN A 330 17.25 40.50 11.79
C GLN A 330 18.12 39.24 12.06
N GLU A 331 18.80 39.20 13.21
CA GLU A 331 19.55 38.02 13.65
C GLU A 331 18.63 36.83 13.97
N ALA A 332 17.48 37.08 14.63
CA ALA A 332 16.46 36.06 14.92
C ALA A 332 15.86 35.50 13.62
N ALA A 333 15.51 36.33 12.65
CA ALA A 333 14.98 35.92 11.35
C ALA A 333 16.01 35.09 10.53
N GLN A 334 17.30 35.48 10.56
CA GLN A 334 18.37 34.72 9.90
C GLN A 334 18.58 33.34 10.58
N SER A 335 18.51 33.28 11.89
CA SER A 335 18.58 32.04 12.66
C SER A 335 17.39 31.14 12.37
N ALA A 336 16.16 31.68 12.32
CA ALA A 336 14.94 30.93 12.00
C ALA A 336 15.00 30.35 10.58
N LEU A 337 15.47 31.13 9.60
CA LEU A 337 15.65 30.65 8.22
C LEU A 337 16.66 29.49 8.14
N ALA A 338 17.79 29.61 8.86
CA ALA A 338 18.80 28.55 8.88
C ALA A 338 18.26 27.26 9.50
N LEU A 339 17.48 27.35 10.59
CA LEU A 339 16.80 26.22 11.21
C LEU A 339 15.74 25.60 10.28
N ALA A 340 14.94 26.43 9.59
CA ALA A 340 13.97 25.94 8.62
C ALA A 340 14.64 25.18 7.46
N GLN A 341 15.75 25.71 6.91
CA GLN A 341 16.54 25.04 5.87
C GLN A 341 17.15 23.72 6.38
N GLN A 342 17.61 23.67 7.62
CA GLN A 342 18.06 22.44 8.25
C GLN A 342 16.93 21.42 8.35
N GLY A 343 15.72 21.88 8.71
CA GLY A 343 14.51 21.05 8.70
C GLY A 343 14.19 20.50 7.32
N VAL A 344 14.25 21.32 6.26
CA VAL A 344 14.04 20.86 4.86
C VAL A 344 15.08 19.83 4.46
N ALA A 345 16.33 20.01 4.86
CA ALA A 345 17.38 19.02 4.60
C ALA A 345 17.15 17.71 5.34
N ALA A 346 16.65 17.75 6.59
CA ALA A 346 16.25 16.55 7.33
C ALA A 346 15.04 15.87 6.68
N HIS A 347 14.02 16.62 6.30
CA HIS A 347 12.82 16.11 5.62
C HIS A 347 13.15 15.40 4.30
N ARG A 348 14.03 15.98 3.49
CA ARG A 348 14.51 15.36 2.24
C ARG A 348 15.27 14.05 2.46
N ARG A 349 15.87 13.86 3.64
CA ARG A 349 16.51 12.58 4.02
C ARG A 349 15.53 11.57 4.61
N GLY A 350 14.25 11.92 4.75
CA GLY A 350 13.22 11.11 5.40
C GLY A 350 13.25 11.16 6.94
N ASP A 351 14.09 12.03 7.52
CA ASP A 351 14.16 12.24 8.97
C ASP A 351 13.10 13.26 9.40
N VAL A 352 11.86 12.80 9.43
CA VAL A 352 10.68 13.63 9.69
C VAL A 352 10.71 14.21 11.10
N GLU A 353 11.22 13.47 12.09
CA GLU A 353 11.29 13.93 13.47
C GLU A 353 12.31 15.07 13.66
N SER A 354 13.50 14.92 13.08
CA SER A 354 14.49 16.00 13.10
C SER A 354 14.02 17.21 12.30
N ALA A 355 13.31 17.00 11.19
CA ALA A 355 12.70 18.05 10.41
C ALA A 355 11.68 18.83 11.24
N GLU A 356 10.77 18.14 11.92
CA GLU A 356 9.76 18.74 12.77
C GLU A 356 10.37 19.53 13.93
N ARG A 357 11.37 18.96 14.63
CA ARG A 357 12.09 19.67 15.69
C ARG A 357 12.73 20.96 15.18
N ALA A 358 13.33 20.92 14.00
CA ALA A 358 13.96 22.08 13.37
C ALA A 358 12.93 23.14 12.95
N TYR A 359 11.78 22.74 12.36
CA TYR A 359 10.70 23.67 12.02
C TYR A 359 10.10 24.32 13.26
N ARG A 360 9.83 23.56 14.32
CA ARG A 360 9.34 24.12 15.59
C ARG A 360 10.38 25.03 16.26
N ALA A 361 11.68 24.73 16.14
CA ALA A 361 12.73 25.61 16.61
C ALA A 361 12.81 26.92 15.81
N ALA A 362 12.64 26.84 14.49
CA ALA A 362 12.56 28.01 13.62
C ALA A 362 11.37 28.90 14.00
N LEU A 363 10.18 28.32 14.25
CA LEU A 363 8.98 29.05 14.63
C LEU A 363 9.05 29.63 16.06
N ARG A 364 9.86 29.08 16.94
CA ARG A 364 10.16 29.72 18.24
C ARG A 364 11.04 30.94 18.08
N ALA A 365 11.95 30.95 17.09
CA ALA A 365 12.81 32.11 16.82
C ALA A 365 12.09 33.20 16.00
N ASP A 366 11.26 32.80 15.07
CA ASP A 366 10.43 33.64 14.21
C ASP A 366 9.10 32.92 13.93
N PRO A 367 7.99 33.26 14.62
CA PRO A 367 6.68 32.63 14.44
C PRO A 367 6.11 32.76 13.03
N ASP A 368 6.55 33.74 12.26
CA ASP A 368 6.12 34.02 10.89
C ASP A 368 7.15 33.52 9.84
N GLN A 369 8.03 32.60 10.19
CA GLN A 369 8.98 32.03 9.24
C GLN A 369 8.26 31.15 8.21
N PRO A 370 8.11 31.58 6.92
CA PRO A 370 7.17 30.95 5.98
C PRO A 370 7.52 29.51 5.63
N LEU A 371 8.83 29.24 5.47
CA LEU A 371 9.32 27.90 5.11
C LEU A 371 9.07 26.89 6.22
N ALA A 372 9.23 27.30 7.49
CA ALA A 372 8.98 26.44 8.64
C ALA A 372 7.49 26.16 8.82
N LEU A 373 6.63 27.19 8.67
CA LEU A 373 5.17 27.02 8.67
C LEU A 373 4.73 26.03 7.60
N HIS A 374 5.18 26.25 6.35
CA HIS A 374 4.82 25.41 5.23
C HIS A 374 5.18 23.95 5.46
N TYR A 375 6.46 23.66 5.74
CA TYR A 375 6.91 22.28 5.86
C TYR A 375 6.48 21.60 7.17
N LEU A 376 6.23 22.36 8.26
CA LEU A 376 5.56 21.80 9.43
C LEU A 376 4.12 21.38 9.09
N GLY A 377 3.39 22.19 8.34
CA GLY A 377 2.07 21.84 7.82
C GLY A 377 2.11 20.59 6.93
N VAL A 378 3.15 20.42 6.09
CA VAL A 378 3.35 19.19 5.29
C VAL A 378 3.61 17.98 6.19
N VAL A 379 4.39 18.12 7.26
CA VAL A 379 4.62 17.01 8.24
C VAL A 379 3.31 16.61 8.91
N LEU A 380 2.51 17.57 9.36
CA LEU A 380 1.20 17.31 9.98
C LEU A 380 0.25 16.64 8.99
N PHE A 381 0.24 17.06 7.72
CA PHE A 381 -0.53 16.44 6.66
C PHE A 381 -0.11 14.96 6.45
N GLN A 382 1.18 14.66 6.43
CA GLN A 382 1.69 13.28 6.31
C GLN A 382 1.28 12.39 7.49
N ARG A 383 1.05 12.97 8.66
CA ARG A 383 0.52 12.29 9.85
C ARG A 383 -1.00 12.21 9.88
N LEU A 384 -1.68 12.67 8.85
CA LEU A 384 -3.13 12.75 8.76
C LEU A 384 -3.76 13.76 9.76
N GLU A 385 -2.97 14.66 10.34
CA GLU A 385 -3.37 15.72 11.24
C GLU A 385 -3.80 16.96 10.43
N PHE A 386 -4.82 16.78 9.57
CA PHE A 386 -5.20 17.79 8.55
C PHE A 386 -5.69 19.10 9.15
N ALA A 387 -6.43 19.04 10.27
CA ALA A 387 -6.96 20.22 10.96
C ALA A 387 -5.84 21.11 11.52
N ASP A 388 -4.76 20.49 12.01
CA ASP A 388 -3.60 21.22 12.56
C ASP A 388 -2.65 21.70 11.44
N ALA A 389 -2.61 20.99 10.32
CA ALA A 389 -1.84 21.37 9.13
C ALA A 389 -2.37 22.65 8.48
N LEU A 390 -3.69 22.82 8.42
CA LEU A 390 -4.34 23.89 7.68
C LEU A 390 -3.88 25.29 8.11
N PRO A 391 -3.95 25.69 9.39
CA PRO A 391 -3.55 27.06 9.80
C PRO A 391 -2.08 27.35 9.53
N MET A 392 -1.20 26.32 9.59
CA MET A 392 0.22 26.49 9.29
C MET A 392 0.44 26.82 7.81
N ILE A 393 -0.21 26.04 6.92
CA ILE A 393 -0.08 26.26 5.48
C ILE A 393 -0.79 27.52 5.03
N GLU A 394 -1.97 27.86 5.55
CA GLU A 394 -2.67 29.11 5.27
C GLU A 394 -1.79 30.32 5.62
N ARG A 395 -1.14 30.29 6.80
CA ARG A 395 -0.25 31.37 7.20
C ARG A 395 0.96 31.48 6.26
N SER A 396 1.53 30.37 5.84
CA SER A 396 2.66 30.37 4.89
C SER A 396 2.26 30.98 3.54
N VAL A 397 1.07 30.67 3.03
CA VAL A 397 0.52 31.24 1.78
C VAL A 397 0.30 32.76 1.92
N GLN A 398 -0.21 33.24 3.06
CA GLN A 398 -0.39 34.68 3.32
C GLN A 398 0.94 35.43 3.28
N LEU A 399 2.01 34.81 3.84
CA LEU A 399 3.34 35.42 3.90
C LEU A 399 4.07 35.39 2.55
N VAL A 400 3.88 34.33 1.75
CA VAL A 400 4.53 34.17 0.45
C VAL A 400 3.48 33.80 -0.63
N PRO A 401 2.63 34.77 -1.06
CA PRO A 401 1.47 34.51 -1.91
C PRO A 401 1.80 34.20 -3.38
N ARG A 402 3.08 34.21 -3.78
CA ARG A 402 3.54 33.92 -5.14
C ARG A 402 4.27 32.59 -5.29
N GLU A 403 4.32 31.78 -4.22
CA GLU A 403 4.97 30.48 -4.24
C GLU A 403 3.97 29.37 -4.67
N PRO A 404 4.08 28.80 -5.88
CA PRO A 404 3.11 27.82 -6.37
C PRO A 404 2.97 26.58 -5.47
N GLU A 405 4.09 26.09 -4.94
CA GLU A 405 4.09 24.89 -4.08
C GLU A 405 3.30 25.11 -2.77
N PHE A 406 3.31 26.33 -2.22
CA PHE A 406 2.54 26.65 -1.00
C PHE A 406 1.03 26.56 -1.28
N HIS A 407 0.59 27.08 -2.41
CA HIS A 407 -0.80 26.98 -2.86
C HIS A 407 -1.19 25.53 -3.22
N ASN A 408 -0.28 24.76 -3.82
CA ASN A 408 -0.54 23.35 -4.13
C ASN A 408 -0.77 22.53 -2.86
N ASN A 409 0.09 22.70 -1.85
CA ASN A 409 -0.05 21.97 -0.59
C ASN A 409 -1.24 22.49 0.23
N HIS A 410 -1.58 23.78 0.13
CA HIS A 410 -2.83 24.32 0.68
C HIS A 410 -4.05 23.60 0.10
N GLY A 411 -4.10 23.45 -1.24
CA GLY A 411 -5.15 22.71 -1.92
C GLY A 411 -5.23 21.23 -1.48
N LEU A 412 -4.08 20.57 -1.24
CA LEU A 412 -4.05 19.19 -0.74
C LEU A 412 -4.67 19.05 0.65
N VAL A 413 -4.34 19.96 1.57
CA VAL A 413 -4.93 19.94 2.93
C VAL A 413 -6.42 20.24 2.88
N LEU A 414 -6.85 21.21 2.08
CA LEU A 414 -8.27 21.53 1.91
C LEU A 414 -9.06 20.33 1.33
N ALA A 415 -8.52 19.67 0.31
CA ALA A 415 -9.14 18.49 -0.27
C ALA A 415 -9.22 17.31 0.71
N ALA A 416 -8.21 17.13 1.57
CA ALA A 416 -8.22 16.13 2.64
C ALA A 416 -9.27 16.40 3.73
N LEU A 417 -9.65 17.69 3.90
CA LEU A 417 -10.74 18.13 4.79
C LEU A 417 -12.11 18.20 4.09
N ASP A 418 -12.22 17.66 2.87
CA ASP A 418 -13.41 17.72 2.01
C ASP A 418 -13.87 19.16 1.63
N ARG A 419 -13.01 20.19 1.81
CA ARG A 419 -13.23 21.59 1.39
C ARG A 419 -12.85 21.77 -0.07
N ASN A 420 -13.51 21.00 -0.96
CA ASN A 420 -13.07 20.84 -2.35
C ASN A 420 -13.23 22.12 -3.19
N ASP A 421 -14.22 22.99 -2.93
CA ASP A 421 -14.34 24.28 -3.65
C ASP A 421 -13.17 25.21 -3.36
N GLU A 422 -12.69 25.23 -2.12
CA GLU A 422 -11.51 26.00 -1.74
C GLU A 422 -10.22 25.38 -2.27
N ALA A 423 -10.15 24.06 -2.32
CA ALA A 423 -9.04 23.36 -2.97
C ALA A 423 -8.96 23.70 -4.47
N VAL A 424 -10.10 23.74 -5.17
CA VAL A 424 -10.18 24.20 -6.57
C VAL A 424 -9.63 25.61 -6.73
N ALA A 425 -9.99 26.54 -5.82
CA ALA A 425 -9.47 27.90 -5.86
C ALA A 425 -7.94 27.95 -5.64
N ALA A 426 -7.43 27.17 -4.69
CA ALA A 426 -5.99 27.07 -4.42
C ALA A 426 -5.22 26.52 -5.63
N TYR A 427 -5.69 25.43 -6.25
CA TYR A 427 -5.05 24.87 -7.45
C TYR A 427 -5.13 25.79 -8.67
N ARG A 428 -6.25 26.51 -8.87
CA ARG A 428 -6.34 27.54 -9.93
C ARG A 428 -5.30 28.62 -9.70
N ARG A 429 -5.06 29.02 -8.44
CA ARG A 429 -4.00 29.98 -8.12
C ARG A 429 -2.61 29.45 -8.47
N VAL A 430 -2.32 28.16 -8.24
CA VAL A 430 -1.08 27.55 -8.73
C VAL A 430 -0.95 27.72 -10.25
N LEU A 431 -2.01 27.45 -11.01
CA LEU A 431 -1.99 27.50 -12.47
C LEU A 431 -1.93 28.92 -13.05
N GLU A 432 -2.34 29.94 -12.29
CA GLU A 432 -2.09 31.34 -12.63
C GLU A 432 -0.61 31.69 -12.49
N LEU A 433 0.07 31.16 -11.44
CA LEU A 433 1.47 31.41 -11.18
C LEU A 433 2.41 30.55 -12.05
N ALA A 434 1.99 29.30 -12.33
CA ALA A 434 2.73 28.30 -13.08
C ALA A 434 1.79 27.50 -14.01
N PRO A 435 1.47 28.00 -15.21
CA PRO A 435 0.45 27.39 -16.10
C PRO A 435 0.71 25.94 -16.50
N GLY A 436 1.98 25.51 -16.53
CA GLY A 436 2.40 24.14 -16.88
C GLY A 436 2.56 23.18 -15.69
N HIS A 437 2.06 23.52 -14.50
CA HIS A 437 2.23 22.70 -13.29
C HIS A 437 1.35 21.44 -13.32
N ALA A 438 1.88 20.34 -13.90
CA ALA A 438 1.13 19.12 -14.16
C ALA A 438 0.47 18.51 -12.90
N THR A 439 1.18 18.50 -11.77
CA THR A 439 0.63 18.00 -10.50
C THR A 439 -0.57 18.81 -10.03
N ALA A 440 -0.51 20.14 -10.12
CA ALA A 440 -1.64 20.99 -9.76
C ALA A 440 -2.84 20.81 -10.70
N CYS A 441 -2.60 20.59 -12.00
CA CYS A 441 -3.66 20.23 -12.95
C CYS A 441 -4.33 18.92 -12.56
N ASN A 442 -3.55 17.88 -12.20
CA ASN A 442 -4.09 16.60 -11.74
C ASN A 442 -4.89 16.75 -10.43
N ASN A 443 -4.36 17.48 -9.46
CA ASN A 443 -5.02 17.71 -8.17
C ASN A 443 -6.30 18.55 -8.31
N LEU A 444 -6.29 19.53 -9.22
CA LEU A 444 -7.50 20.27 -9.61
C LEU A 444 -8.56 19.32 -10.18
N GLY A 445 -8.15 18.39 -11.05
CA GLY A 445 -9.03 17.36 -11.60
C GLY A 445 -9.67 16.51 -10.52
N LEU A 446 -8.91 16.06 -9.51
CA LEU A 446 -9.42 15.28 -8.38
C LEU A 446 -10.43 16.08 -7.53
N ALA A 447 -10.14 17.34 -7.22
CA ALA A 447 -11.05 18.20 -6.46
C ALA A 447 -12.37 18.47 -7.23
N LEU A 448 -12.28 18.72 -8.54
CA LEU A 448 -13.46 18.90 -9.40
C LEU A 448 -14.28 17.62 -9.53
N GLN A 449 -13.64 16.43 -9.60
CA GLN A 449 -14.32 15.15 -9.62
C GLN A 449 -15.04 14.88 -8.28
N ALA A 450 -14.45 15.25 -7.15
CA ALA A 450 -15.08 15.16 -5.83
C ALA A 450 -16.34 16.07 -5.72
N LEU A 451 -16.41 17.11 -6.55
CA LEU A 451 -17.57 18.00 -6.71
C LEU A 451 -18.54 17.58 -7.83
N ASN A 452 -18.36 16.40 -8.44
CA ASN A 452 -19.11 15.93 -9.63
C ASN A 452 -19.04 16.88 -10.85
N ARG A 453 -18.04 17.76 -10.92
CA ARG A 453 -17.79 18.68 -12.05
C ARG A 453 -16.95 17.98 -13.11
N LEU A 454 -17.47 16.87 -13.68
CA LEU A 454 -16.71 15.97 -14.56
C LEU A 454 -16.14 16.65 -15.82
N PRO A 455 -16.85 17.52 -16.56
CA PRO A 455 -16.27 18.17 -17.74
C PRO A 455 -15.01 18.96 -17.40
N GLU A 456 -15.02 19.75 -16.34
CA GLU A 456 -13.89 20.55 -15.90
C GLU A 456 -12.75 19.66 -15.36
N SER A 457 -13.08 18.57 -14.67
CA SER A 457 -12.12 17.56 -14.19
C SER A 457 -11.36 16.91 -15.36
N ILE A 458 -12.08 16.49 -16.41
CA ILE A 458 -11.50 15.92 -17.64
C ILE A 458 -10.54 16.91 -18.30
N ASP A 459 -10.94 18.18 -18.41
CA ASP A 459 -10.07 19.22 -18.99
C ASP A 459 -8.83 19.47 -18.15
N ALA A 460 -8.96 19.43 -16.81
CA ALA A 460 -7.80 19.59 -15.91
C ALA A 460 -6.80 18.43 -16.07
N TYR A 461 -7.28 17.17 -16.13
CA TYR A 461 -6.40 16.02 -16.39
C TYR A 461 -5.74 16.07 -17.77
N ARG A 462 -6.47 16.48 -18.81
CA ARG A 462 -5.89 16.66 -20.16
C ARG A 462 -4.78 17.73 -20.17
N ARG A 463 -4.94 18.80 -19.42
CA ARG A 463 -3.88 19.80 -19.22
C ARG A 463 -2.67 19.23 -18.51
N ALA A 464 -2.88 18.37 -17.48
CA ALA A 464 -1.78 17.67 -16.81
C ALA A 464 -0.99 16.79 -17.81
N LEU A 465 -1.69 16.06 -18.69
CA LEU A 465 -1.11 15.19 -19.70
C LEU A 465 -0.45 15.97 -20.86
N ALA A 466 -0.99 17.13 -21.20
CA ALA A 466 -0.31 18.02 -22.17
C ALA A 466 1.04 18.52 -21.64
N ALA A 467 1.17 18.75 -20.33
CA ALA A 467 2.43 19.14 -19.71
C ALA A 467 3.37 17.93 -19.48
N VAL A 468 2.83 16.77 -19.09
CA VAL A 468 3.60 15.55 -18.85
C VAL A 468 2.85 14.34 -19.44
N PRO A 469 3.10 13.97 -20.71
CA PRO A 469 2.37 12.90 -21.40
C PRO A 469 2.52 11.51 -20.78
N SER A 470 3.50 11.27 -19.94
CA SER A 470 3.72 9.98 -19.24
C SER A 470 3.22 9.97 -17.80
N PHE A 471 2.38 10.93 -17.39
CA PHE A 471 1.90 11.04 -16.01
C PHE A 471 0.82 9.98 -15.73
N ALA A 472 1.24 8.79 -15.32
CA ALA A 472 0.38 7.62 -15.15
C ALA A 472 -0.84 7.88 -14.25
N HIS A 473 -0.68 8.62 -13.13
CA HIS A 473 -1.80 8.98 -12.26
C HIS A 473 -2.84 9.89 -12.95
N ALA A 474 -2.39 10.82 -13.80
CA ALA A 474 -3.32 11.68 -14.53
C ALA A 474 -4.11 10.89 -15.59
N HIS A 475 -3.49 9.94 -16.28
CA HIS A 475 -4.18 9.00 -17.17
C HIS A 475 -5.22 8.18 -16.42
N TRP A 476 -4.81 7.57 -15.30
CA TRP A 476 -5.71 6.79 -14.45
C TRP A 476 -6.90 7.62 -13.97
N ASN A 477 -6.67 8.81 -13.42
CA ASN A 477 -7.74 9.68 -12.92
C ASN A 477 -8.65 10.16 -14.07
N LEU A 478 -8.08 10.47 -15.24
CA LEU A 478 -8.82 10.80 -16.46
C LEU A 478 -9.72 9.65 -16.86
N SER A 479 -9.24 8.40 -16.83
CA SER A 479 -10.04 7.23 -17.15
C SER A 479 -11.29 7.11 -16.30
N LEU A 480 -11.14 7.28 -14.97
CA LEU A 480 -12.28 7.20 -14.04
C LEU A 480 -13.30 8.31 -14.29
N ALA A 481 -12.84 9.54 -14.57
CA ALA A 481 -13.73 10.66 -14.90
C ALA A 481 -14.44 10.45 -16.25
N LEU A 482 -13.77 9.91 -17.26
CA LEU A 482 -14.36 9.60 -18.57
C LEU A 482 -15.40 8.49 -18.44
N LEU A 483 -15.12 7.40 -17.72
CA LEU A 483 -16.04 6.31 -17.48
C LEU A 483 -17.28 6.79 -16.69
N ALA A 484 -17.08 7.63 -15.66
CA ALA A 484 -18.17 8.24 -14.91
C ALA A 484 -19.05 9.16 -15.77
N ALA A 485 -18.46 9.82 -16.79
CA ALA A 485 -19.15 10.64 -17.76
C ALA A 485 -19.79 9.82 -18.90
N GLY A 486 -19.69 8.49 -18.92
CA GLY A 486 -20.21 7.63 -19.97
C GLY A 486 -19.38 7.64 -21.27
N ARG A 487 -18.20 8.22 -21.27
CA ARG A 487 -17.26 8.26 -22.41
C ARG A 487 -16.40 6.98 -22.41
N TYR A 488 -17.04 5.85 -22.59
CA TYR A 488 -16.44 4.54 -22.37
C TYR A 488 -15.21 4.27 -23.24
N ALA A 489 -15.27 4.55 -24.56
CA ALA A 489 -14.16 4.24 -25.46
C ALA A 489 -12.86 4.95 -25.04
N GLU A 490 -12.91 6.27 -24.81
CA GLU A 490 -11.76 7.04 -24.32
C GLU A 490 -11.36 6.60 -22.90
N GLY A 491 -12.36 6.32 -22.04
CA GLY A 491 -12.13 5.88 -20.67
C GLY A 491 -11.34 4.57 -20.61
N TRP A 492 -11.68 3.58 -21.44
CA TRP A 492 -10.95 2.30 -21.48
C TRP A 492 -9.52 2.43 -22.02
N ASP A 493 -9.30 3.33 -22.99
CA ASP A 493 -7.94 3.58 -23.48
C ASP A 493 -7.03 4.10 -22.35
N GLU A 494 -7.54 5.06 -21.60
CA GLU A 494 -6.82 5.63 -20.45
C GLU A 494 -6.73 4.67 -19.26
N TYR A 495 -7.71 3.75 -19.11
CA TYR A 495 -7.77 2.80 -18.00
C TYR A 495 -6.60 1.79 -18.01
N GLU A 496 -6.01 1.53 -19.18
CA GLU A 496 -4.84 0.64 -19.31
C GLU A 496 -3.58 1.17 -18.58
N TRP A 497 -3.53 2.47 -18.30
CA TRP A 497 -2.43 3.06 -17.52
C TRP A 497 -2.37 2.57 -16.07
N ARG A 498 -3.45 1.96 -15.54
CA ARG A 498 -3.45 1.29 -14.24
C ARG A 498 -2.33 0.26 -14.10
N LEU A 499 -1.98 -0.42 -15.20
CA LEU A 499 -0.92 -1.42 -15.26
C LEU A 499 0.48 -0.83 -15.05
N ARG A 500 0.61 0.50 -15.08
CA ARG A 500 1.86 1.25 -14.85
C ARG A 500 1.94 1.89 -13.47
N LEU A 501 0.86 1.79 -12.66
CA LEU A 501 0.82 2.36 -11.33
C LEU A 501 1.39 1.40 -10.29
N PRO A 502 2.44 1.79 -9.53
CA PRO A 502 3.08 0.92 -8.53
C PRO A 502 2.10 0.35 -7.49
N GLU A 503 1.16 1.17 -7.03
CA GLU A 503 0.14 0.83 -6.05
C GLU A 503 -0.91 -0.15 -6.57
N LEU A 504 -1.07 -0.27 -7.89
CA LEU A 504 -1.98 -1.23 -8.55
C LEU A 504 -1.24 -2.43 -9.16
N GLY A 505 0.02 -2.65 -8.75
CA GLY A 505 0.84 -3.75 -9.23
C GLY A 505 2.04 -3.35 -10.09
N GLY A 506 2.15 -2.07 -10.52
CA GLY A 506 3.34 -1.39 -11.08
C GLY A 506 4.07 -1.99 -12.26
N ARG A 507 3.58 -3.08 -12.79
CA ARG A 507 4.03 -3.75 -14.00
C ARG A 507 2.83 -4.35 -14.72
N GLU A 508 2.86 -4.26 -16.03
CA GLU A 508 2.06 -5.18 -16.82
C GLU A 508 2.34 -6.60 -16.28
N PRO A 509 1.33 -7.32 -15.78
CA PRO A 509 1.56 -8.62 -15.19
C PRO A 509 2.29 -9.48 -16.22
N ALA A 510 3.33 -10.19 -15.79
CA ALA A 510 3.97 -11.19 -16.64
C ALA A 510 2.92 -12.25 -16.95
N LEU A 511 2.27 -12.12 -18.09
CA LEU A 511 1.27 -13.08 -18.55
C LEU A 511 1.96 -14.38 -18.96
N PRO A 512 1.38 -15.54 -18.63
CA PRO A 512 1.98 -16.82 -18.95
C PRO A 512 1.87 -17.19 -20.44
N ALA A 513 1.16 -16.36 -21.23
CA ALA A 513 0.95 -16.50 -22.67
C ALA A 513 0.93 -15.12 -23.33
N PRO A 514 1.01 -15.01 -24.66
CA PRO A 514 0.88 -13.74 -25.37
C PRO A 514 -0.40 -12.99 -24.97
N ARG A 515 -0.30 -11.67 -24.88
CA ARG A 515 -1.45 -10.83 -24.55
C ARG A 515 -2.49 -10.91 -25.68
N TRP A 516 -3.74 -11.20 -25.32
CA TRP A 516 -4.84 -11.20 -26.28
C TRP A 516 -5.20 -9.78 -26.73
N ASP A 517 -5.33 -9.59 -28.03
CA ASP A 517 -5.64 -8.29 -28.67
C ASP A 517 -7.11 -8.11 -29.04
N GLY A 518 -7.97 -9.12 -28.77
CA GLY A 518 -9.39 -9.10 -29.11
C GLY A 518 -9.73 -9.86 -30.39
N GLY A 519 -8.72 -10.38 -31.11
CA GLY A 519 -8.93 -11.15 -32.33
C GLY A 519 -9.65 -12.47 -32.09
N ASP A 520 -10.25 -13.03 -33.15
CA ASP A 520 -10.95 -14.31 -33.08
C ASP A 520 -9.97 -15.46 -32.83
N LEU A 521 -10.31 -16.30 -31.86
CA LEU A 521 -9.53 -17.50 -31.49
C LEU A 521 -10.47 -18.69 -31.25
N PRO A 522 -11.14 -19.20 -32.29
CA PRO A 522 -12.11 -20.28 -32.14
C PRO A 522 -11.47 -21.58 -31.66
N GLY A 523 -11.93 -22.11 -30.52
CA GLY A 523 -11.36 -23.28 -29.86
C GLY A 523 -10.13 -23.03 -29.02
N GLY A 524 -9.56 -21.82 -29.07
CA GLY A 524 -8.43 -21.43 -28.24
C GLY A 524 -8.80 -21.12 -26.78
N THR A 525 -7.82 -21.22 -25.91
CA THR A 525 -7.95 -21.00 -24.46
C THR A 525 -7.41 -19.63 -24.08
N LEU A 526 -8.30 -18.79 -23.54
CA LEU A 526 -7.98 -17.48 -22.96
C LEU A 526 -7.89 -17.59 -21.45
N LEU A 527 -6.77 -17.19 -20.89
CA LEU A 527 -6.60 -16.99 -19.45
C LEU A 527 -6.91 -15.54 -19.09
N LEU A 528 -7.92 -15.32 -18.25
CA LEU A 528 -8.22 -14.03 -17.65
C LEU A 528 -7.63 -13.97 -16.22
N THR A 529 -6.78 -12.99 -15.95
CA THR A 529 -6.19 -12.81 -14.63
C THR A 529 -6.93 -11.74 -13.86
N ALA A 530 -7.57 -12.11 -12.74
CA ALA A 530 -8.21 -11.14 -11.85
C ALA A 530 -7.15 -10.25 -11.19
N GLU A 531 -7.42 -8.97 -11.18
CA GLU A 531 -6.59 -7.90 -10.63
C GLU A 531 -7.46 -6.97 -9.79
N GLN A 532 -6.83 -6.15 -8.94
CA GLN A 532 -7.53 -5.20 -8.05
C GLN A 532 -8.50 -5.88 -7.07
N GLY A 533 -9.72 -5.36 -6.89
CA GLY A 533 -10.67 -5.77 -5.85
C GLY A 533 -11.56 -6.96 -6.22
N ILE A 534 -12.17 -7.56 -5.19
CA ILE A 534 -13.18 -8.62 -5.36
C ILE A 534 -14.36 -8.13 -6.22
N GLY A 535 -14.81 -6.88 -6.01
CA GLY A 535 -15.91 -6.29 -6.76
C GLY A 535 -15.61 -6.20 -8.25
N ASP A 536 -14.37 -5.86 -8.61
CA ASP A 536 -13.91 -5.77 -10.00
C ASP A 536 -13.95 -7.12 -10.71
N ALA A 537 -13.44 -8.16 -10.05
CA ALA A 537 -13.47 -9.51 -10.60
C ALA A 537 -14.91 -10.02 -10.76
N VAL A 538 -15.78 -9.79 -9.77
CA VAL A 538 -17.21 -10.11 -9.84
C VAL A 538 -17.88 -9.38 -11.01
N GLN A 539 -17.59 -8.09 -11.20
CA GLN A 539 -18.21 -7.31 -12.27
C GLN A 539 -17.78 -7.76 -13.65
N PHE A 540 -16.49 -7.95 -13.88
CA PHE A 540 -15.95 -8.18 -15.23
C PHE A 540 -16.02 -9.63 -15.70
N VAL A 541 -16.20 -10.60 -14.80
CA VAL A 541 -16.38 -12.00 -15.20
C VAL A 541 -17.63 -12.22 -16.07
N ARG A 542 -18.61 -11.31 -16.05
CA ARG A 542 -19.80 -11.34 -16.92
C ARG A 542 -19.49 -11.45 -18.40
N PHE A 543 -18.35 -10.88 -18.83
CA PHE A 543 -17.92 -10.90 -20.22
C PHE A 543 -17.40 -12.27 -20.69
N ALA A 544 -17.20 -13.22 -19.78
CA ALA A 544 -16.83 -14.59 -20.12
C ALA A 544 -17.89 -15.24 -21.02
N ARG A 545 -19.17 -14.88 -20.86
CA ARG A 545 -20.27 -15.33 -21.73
C ARG A 545 -20.05 -14.96 -23.20
N ALA A 546 -19.77 -13.68 -23.47
CA ALA A 546 -19.53 -13.19 -24.83
C ALA A 546 -18.30 -13.83 -25.47
N LEU A 547 -17.27 -14.16 -24.67
CA LEU A 547 -16.07 -14.88 -25.13
C LEU A 547 -16.39 -16.33 -25.48
N ALA A 548 -17.21 -17.00 -24.66
CA ALA A 548 -17.65 -18.38 -24.94
C ALA A 548 -18.53 -18.45 -26.19
N GLU A 549 -19.37 -17.44 -26.45
CA GLU A 549 -20.14 -17.31 -27.68
C GLU A 549 -19.25 -17.18 -28.93
N ARG A 550 -18.03 -16.60 -28.78
CA ARG A 550 -16.94 -16.63 -29.79
C ARG A 550 -16.21 -17.96 -29.86
N ARG A 551 -16.70 -19.01 -29.19
CA ARG A 551 -16.11 -20.36 -29.10
C ARG A 551 -14.72 -20.39 -28.44
N MET A 552 -14.42 -19.44 -27.58
CA MET A 552 -13.20 -19.45 -26.76
C MET A 552 -13.43 -20.22 -25.46
N ARG A 553 -12.41 -20.95 -25.03
CA ARG A 553 -12.39 -21.56 -23.69
C ARG A 553 -11.83 -20.57 -22.68
N VAL A 554 -12.66 -20.07 -21.76
CA VAL A 554 -12.27 -19.05 -20.79
C VAL A 554 -11.86 -19.70 -19.47
N ILE A 555 -10.64 -19.44 -19.00
CA ILE A 555 -10.14 -19.81 -17.67
C ILE A 555 -9.93 -18.50 -16.89
N VAL A 556 -10.41 -18.45 -15.64
CA VAL A 556 -10.25 -17.26 -14.77
C VAL A 556 -9.31 -17.58 -13.63
N GLN A 557 -8.19 -16.87 -13.54
CA GLN A 557 -7.27 -16.93 -12.40
C GLN A 557 -7.64 -15.84 -11.40
N ALA A 558 -7.95 -16.23 -10.15
CA ALA A 558 -8.41 -15.32 -9.11
C ALA A 558 -7.97 -15.81 -7.71
N PRO A 559 -8.08 -15.00 -6.65
CA PRO A 559 -7.90 -15.48 -5.29
C PRO A 559 -8.74 -16.73 -4.99
N LEU A 560 -8.16 -17.68 -4.26
CA LEU A 560 -8.80 -18.98 -3.98
C LEU A 560 -10.22 -18.84 -3.42
N SER A 561 -10.43 -17.85 -2.52
CA SER A 561 -11.74 -17.59 -1.91
C SER A 561 -12.82 -17.15 -2.92
N LEU A 562 -12.41 -16.62 -4.06
CA LEU A 562 -13.30 -16.10 -5.10
C LEU A 562 -13.60 -17.13 -6.19
N CYS A 563 -12.68 -18.10 -6.41
CA CYS A 563 -12.80 -19.10 -7.46
C CYS A 563 -14.15 -19.85 -7.50
N PRO A 564 -14.72 -20.32 -6.36
CA PRO A 564 -15.99 -21.04 -6.39
C PRO A 564 -17.16 -20.19 -6.90
N LEU A 565 -17.16 -18.89 -6.59
CA LEU A 565 -18.20 -17.98 -7.06
C LEU A 565 -18.04 -17.66 -8.55
N LEU A 566 -16.84 -17.32 -9.00
CA LEU A 566 -16.59 -17.00 -10.41
C LEU A 566 -16.82 -18.18 -11.34
N ALA A 567 -16.61 -19.42 -10.86
CA ALA A 567 -16.89 -20.63 -11.62
C ALA A 567 -18.38 -20.78 -12.01
N THR A 568 -19.28 -20.08 -11.35
CA THR A 568 -20.73 -20.11 -11.67
C THR A 568 -21.10 -19.17 -12.82
N ALA A 569 -20.17 -18.30 -13.25
CA ALA A 569 -20.46 -17.36 -14.33
C ALA A 569 -20.58 -18.09 -15.69
N PRO A 570 -21.61 -17.78 -16.50
CA PRO A 570 -21.74 -18.36 -17.83
C PRO A 570 -20.52 -18.07 -18.70
N GLY A 571 -20.01 -19.10 -19.35
CA GLY A 571 -18.84 -19.01 -20.23
C GLY A 571 -17.49 -19.27 -19.54
N VAL A 572 -17.44 -19.30 -18.22
CA VAL A 572 -16.23 -19.71 -17.47
C VAL A 572 -16.09 -21.22 -17.53
N ALA A 573 -15.06 -21.72 -18.20
CA ALA A 573 -14.79 -23.15 -18.32
C ALA A 573 -14.08 -23.71 -17.07
N ALA A 574 -13.25 -22.90 -16.42
CA ALA A 574 -12.56 -23.27 -15.18
C ALA A 574 -12.07 -22.02 -14.43
N THR A 575 -11.84 -22.18 -13.12
CA THR A 575 -11.15 -21.18 -12.29
C THR A 575 -9.87 -21.78 -11.72
N VAL A 576 -8.83 -20.96 -11.56
CA VAL A 576 -7.51 -21.34 -11.03
C VAL A 576 -7.12 -20.34 -9.95
N ALA A 577 -6.64 -20.83 -8.81
CA ALA A 577 -6.20 -19.94 -7.75
C ALA A 577 -4.93 -19.17 -8.13
N THR A 578 -4.87 -17.89 -7.79
CA THR A 578 -3.64 -17.08 -7.92
C THR A 578 -2.51 -17.76 -7.14
N GLY A 579 -1.31 -17.81 -7.72
CA GLY A 579 -0.14 -18.45 -7.09
C GLY A 579 0.00 -19.96 -7.39
N THR A 580 -1.02 -20.60 -7.97
CA THR A 580 -0.89 -21.98 -8.46
C THR A 580 -0.33 -22.00 -9.88
N ALA A 581 0.32 -23.11 -10.25
CA ALA A 581 0.81 -23.29 -11.62
C ALA A 581 -0.36 -23.18 -12.60
N THR A 582 -0.22 -22.30 -13.57
CA THR A 582 -1.20 -22.13 -14.64
C THR A 582 -1.28 -23.45 -15.42
N PRO A 583 -2.47 -23.94 -15.79
CA PRO A 583 -2.57 -25.07 -16.71
C PRO A 583 -1.72 -24.79 -17.95
N GLY A 584 -0.82 -25.69 -18.31
CA GLY A 584 0.22 -25.53 -19.34
C GLY A 584 -0.28 -25.35 -20.79
N CYS A 585 -1.49 -24.86 -21.00
CA CYS A 585 -2.14 -24.75 -22.30
C CYS A 585 -3.14 -23.60 -22.38
N CYS A 586 -2.72 -22.37 -22.05
CA CYS A 586 -3.46 -21.20 -22.51
C CYS A 586 -2.75 -20.64 -23.75
N ASP A 587 -3.53 -20.34 -24.79
CA ASP A 587 -3.00 -19.81 -26.06
C ASP A 587 -2.69 -18.32 -25.93
N VAL A 588 -3.56 -17.60 -25.19
CA VAL A 588 -3.44 -16.17 -24.91
C VAL A 588 -3.88 -15.85 -23.47
N ALA A 589 -3.45 -14.71 -22.97
CA ALA A 589 -3.84 -14.23 -21.63
C ALA A 589 -4.18 -12.73 -21.65
N LEU A 590 -5.03 -12.30 -20.71
CA LEU A 590 -5.41 -10.90 -20.57
C LEU A 590 -5.75 -10.58 -19.09
N PRO A 591 -5.33 -9.42 -18.56
CA PRO A 591 -5.88 -8.88 -17.33
C PRO A 591 -7.40 -8.69 -17.47
N LEU A 592 -8.17 -9.18 -16.50
CA LEU A 592 -9.63 -9.24 -16.57
C LEU A 592 -10.29 -7.88 -16.88
N LEU A 593 -9.78 -6.81 -16.25
CA LEU A 593 -10.32 -5.46 -16.43
C LEU A 593 -9.98 -4.85 -17.81
N SER A 594 -9.02 -5.41 -18.55
CA SER A 594 -8.72 -4.98 -19.93
C SER A 594 -9.78 -5.44 -20.93
N LEU A 595 -10.72 -6.32 -20.52
CA LEU A 595 -11.89 -6.69 -21.34
C LEU A 595 -12.73 -5.48 -21.72
N GLY A 596 -12.79 -4.44 -20.86
CA GLY A 596 -13.49 -3.21 -21.17
C GLY A 596 -13.02 -2.58 -22.49
N LYS A 597 -11.70 -2.49 -22.67
CA LYS A 597 -11.07 -1.98 -23.89
C LYS A 597 -11.19 -2.95 -25.06
N VAL A 598 -10.77 -4.20 -24.84
CA VAL A 598 -10.64 -5.20 -25.91
C VAL A 598 -11.99 -5.56 -26.54
N LEU A 599 -13.05 -5.57 -25.75
CA LEU A 599 -14.42 -5.84 -26.22
C LEU A 599 -15.17 -4.56 -26.65
N GLY A 600 -14.60 -3.38 -26.48
CA GLY A 600 -15.26 -2.12 -26.78
C GLY A 600 -16.53 -1.90 -25.94
N VAL A 601 -16.47 -2.21 -24.64
CA VAL A 601 -17.61 -2.17 -23.74
C VAL A 601 -18.15 -0.75 -23.61
N ASP A 602 -19.44 -0.57 -23.84
CA ASP A 602 -20.18 0.69 -23.66
C ASP A 602 -21.55 0.45 -23.03
N ALA A 603 -22.34 1.51 -22.85
CA ALA A 603 -23.67 1.41 -22.23
C ALA A 603 -24.64 0.49 -23.00
N SER A 604 -24.46 0.31 -24.32
CA SER A 604 -25.32 -0.54 -25.16
C SER A 604 -24.95 -2.01 -25.12
N THR A 605 -23.67 -2.31 -24.78
CA THR A 605 -23.13 -3.68 -24.72
C THR A 605 -23.16 -4.27 -23.29
N ILE A 606 -23.45 -3.43 -22.29
CA ILE A 606 -23.56 -3.88 -20.90
C ILE A 606 -24.92 -4.57 -20.70
N ASP A 607 -24.90 -5.89 -20.43
CA ASP A 607 -26.05 -6.65 -19.99
C ASP A 607 -26.18 -6.60 -18.46
N GLY A 608 -27.18 -5.88 -17.96
CA GLY A 608 -27.46 -5.73 -16.53
C GLY A 608 -28.13 -6.96 -15.88
N THR A 609 -28.36 -8.04 -16.61
CA THR A 609 -29.01 -9.26 -16.09
C THR A 609 -28.09 -10.02 -15.11
N PRO A 610 -28.68 -10.82 -14.19
CA PRO A 610 -27.91 -11.68 -13.30
C PRO A 610 -27.04 -12.70 -14.05
N TYR A 611 -25.85 -12.98 -13.53
CA TYR A 611 -24.88 -13.88 -14.17
C TYR A 611 -24.10 -14.76 -13.18
N LEU A 612 -24.31 -14.62 -11.88
CA LEU A 612 -23.75 -15.53 -10.87
C LEU A 612 -24.84 -16.34 -10.18
N CYS A 613 -24.48 -17.52 -9.69
CA CYS A 613 -25.35 -18.38 -8.91
C CYS A 613 -24.70 -18.71 -7.57
N ALA A 614 -25.51 -18.75 -6.52
CA ALA A 614 -25.07 -19.27 -5.24
C ALA A 614 -24.98 -20.80 -5.27
N ASP A 615 -24.01 -21.36 -4.54
CA ASP A 615 -23.88 -22.79 -4.33
C ASP A 615 -25.16 -23.35 -3.64
N PRO A 616 -25.89 -24.28 -4.25
CA PRO A 616 -27.15 -24.78 -3.72
C PRO A 616 -26.97 -25.57 -2.41
N VAL A 617 -25.87 -26.24 -2.19
CA VAL A 617 -25.59 -26.98 -0.93
C VAL A 617 -25.35 -26.00 0.21
N ARG A 618 -24.55 -24.97 -0.03
CA ARG A 618 -24.32 -23.89 0.97
C ARG A 618 -25.60 -23.16 1.27
N ARG A 619 -26.41 -22.88 0.26
CA ARG A 619 -27.73 -22.25 0.40
C ARG A 619 -28.67 -23.08 1.29
N GLN A 620 -28.74 -24.41 1.04
CA GLN A 620 -29.54 -25.32 1.86
C GLN A 620 -29.04 -25.38 3.33
N THR A 621 -27.76 -25.25 3.56
CA THR A 621 -27.16 -25.24 4.90
C THR A 621 -27.51 -23.97 5.68
N VAL A 622 -27.52 -22.80 5.01
CA VAL A 622 -27.76 -21.51 5.70
C VAL A 622 -29.26 -21.20 5.88
N MET A 623 -30.11 -21.68 4.98
CA MET A 623 -31.55 -21.38 4.92
C MET A 623 -32.32 -21.64 6.23
N PRO A 624 -32.14 -22.79 6.96
CA PRO A 624 -32.86 -23.03 8.18
C PRO A 624 -32.54 -22.01 9.30
N ARG A 625 -31.26 -21.57 9.37
CA ARG A 625 -30.84 -20.55 10.34
C ARG A 625 -31.44 -19.19 10.02
N VAL A 626 -31.46 -18.83 8.72
CA VAL A 626 -32.06 -17.59 8.22
C VAL A 626 -33.55 -17.58 8.49
N ALA A 627 -34.26 -18.67 8.17
CA ALA A 627 -35.72 -18.82 8.42
C ALA A 627 -36.07 -18.72 9.89
N ALA A 628 -35.33 -19.43 10.77
CA ALA A 628 -35.55 -19.40 12.21
C ALA A 628 -35.38 -18.00 12.80
N PHE A 629 -34.34 -17.27 12.41
CA PHE A 629 -34.12 -15.90 12.89
C PHE A 629 -35.15 -14.92 12.32
N ALA A 630 -35.52 -15.08 11.05
CA ALA A 630 -36.47 -14.18 10.40
C ALA A 630 -37.88 -14.23 11.04
N GLY A 631 -38.32 -15.39 11.51
CA GLY A 631 -39.62 -15.55 12.20
C GLY A 631 -40.79 -15.01 11.39
N GLY A 632 -40.79 -15.20 10.06
CA GLY A 632 -41.80 -14.66 9.11
C GLY A 632 -41.62 -13.23 8.70
N LYS A 633 -40.61 -12.51 9.22
CA LYS A 633 -40.26 -11.16 8.79
C LYS A 633 -39.51 -11.18 7.46
N ARG A 634 -39.48 -10.02 6.76
CA ARG A 634 -38.67 -9.83 5.54
C ARG A 634 -37.19 -9.87 5.86
N ARG A 635 -36.42 -10.62 5.07
CA ARG A 635 -34.98 -10.87 5.29
C ARG A 635 -34.17 -9.82 4.56
N ALA A 636 -33.52 -8.92 5.29
CA ALA A 636 -32.69 -7.86 4.74
C ALA A 636 -31.21 -8.04 5.13
N GLY A 637 -30.32 -8.01 4.17
CA GLY A 637 -28.87 -7.96 4.40
C GLY A 637 -28.39 -6.54 4.56
N LEU A 638 -27.41 -6.30 5.44
CA LEU A 638 -26.87 -4.97 5.67
C LEU A 638 -25.32 -4.97 5.65
N ALA A 639 -24.74 -4.08 4.80
CA ALA A 639 -23.33 -3.75 4.82
C ALA A 639 -23.15 -2.23 4.76
N TRP A 640 -22.42 -1.63 5.69
CA TRP A 640 -22.36 -0.18 5.87
C TRP A 640 -20.97 0.41 5.68
N SER A 641 -19.95 -0.40 5.41
CA SER A 641 -18.57 0.04 5.37
C SER A 641 -17.74 -0.78 4.39
N GLY A 642 -16.81 -0.11 3.73
CA GLY A 642 -15.81 -0.74 2.88
C GLY A 642 -14.57 -1.20 3.65
N ALA A 643 -13.52 -1.57 2.89
CA ALA A 643 -12.21 -1.89 3.43
C ALA A 643 -11.50 -0.58 3.85
N PRO A 644 -10.98 -0.49 5.09
CA PRO A 644 -10.35 0.73 5.63
C PRO A 644 -9.15 1.23 4.81
N GLN A 645 -8.45 0.32 4.11
CA GLN A 645 -7.29 0.64 3.29
C GLN A 645 -7.64 1.32 1.96
N HIS A 646 -8.90 1.31 1.58
CA HIS A 646 -9.32 1.93 0.33
C HIS A 646 -9.32 3.46 0.47
N LEU A 647 -8.63 4.16 -0.44
CA LEU A 647 -8.44 5.61 -0.39
C LEU A 647 -9.76 6.40 -0.22
N ASN A 648 -10.85 5.91 -0.81
CA ASN A 648 -12.17 6.56 -0.75
C ASN A 648 -13.08 5.99 0.36
N ASP A 649 -12.54 5.16 1.27
CA ASP A 649 -13.35 4.46 2.26
C ASP A 649 -14.07 5.42 3.22
N ARG A 650 -13.40 6.49 3.66
CA ARG A 650 -13.97 7.51 4.54
C ARG A 650 -15.25 8.14 3.96
N ARG A 651 -15.31 8.33 2.63
CA ARG A 651 -16.45 8.99 1.98
C ARG A 651 -17.61 8.04 1.70
N ARG A 652 -17.36 6.73 1.50
CA ARG A 652 -18.37 5.72 1.16
C ARG A 652 -18.87 4.90 2.35
N SER A 653 -18.19 4.95 3.50
CA SER A 653 -18.57 4.21 4.72
C SER A 653 -19.49 5.06 5.59
N ILE A 654 -20.46 4.40 6.22
CA ILE A 654 -21.47 5.02 7.10
C ILE A 654 -21.13 4.70 8.55
N ALA A 655 -21.17 5.69 9.42
CA ALA A 655 -21.01 5.47 10.85
C ALA A 655 -22.16 4.61 11.38
N PRO A 656 -21.89 3.55 12.15
CA PRO A 656 -22.95 2.64 12.64
C PRO A 656 -24.09 3.33 13.39
N SER A 657 -23.81 4.43 14.10
CA SER A 657 -24.82 5.23 14.83
C SER A 657 -25.90 5.82 13.92
N LEU A 658 -25.59 6.06 12.65
CA LEU A 658 -26.57 6.58 11.69
C LEU A 658 -27.54 5.49 11.20
N LEU A 659 -27.29 4.21 11.43
CA LEU A 659 -28.12 3.08 10.97
C LEU A 659 -29.34 2.82 11.85
N VAL A 660 -29.44 3.46 13.01
CA VAL A 660 -30.56 3.27 13.97
C VAL A 660 -31.94 3.35 13.30
N PRO A 661 -32.22 4.30 12.40
CA PRO A 661 -33.53 4.36 11.73
C PRO A 661 -33.85 3.12 10.87
N LEU A 662 -32.86 2.48 10.28
CA LEU A 662 -33.03 1.23 9.53
C LEU A 662 -33.30 0.05 10.45
N LEU A 663 -32.50 -0.07 11.52
CA LEU A 663 -32.59 -1.18 12.47
C LEU A 663 -33.91 -1.20 13.25
N GLY A 664 -34.54 -0.03 13.40
CA GLY A 664 -35.83 0.12 14.07
C GLY A 664 -37.04 -0.19 13.18
N LEU A 665 -36.87 -0.53 11.90
CA LEU A 665 -37.99 -0.79 10.99
C LEU A 665 -38.75 -2.07 11.38
N PRO A 666 -40.08 -1.99 11.58
CA PRO A 666 -40.89 -3.17 11.90
C PRO A 666 -40.98 -4.10 10.68
N GLY A 667 -41.14 -5.40 10.95
CA GLY A 667 -41.33 -6.41 9.90
C GLY A 667 -40.07 -6.81 9.12
N ILE A 668 -38.89 -6.31 9.51
CA ILE A 668 -37.59 -6.65 8.90
C ILE A 668 -36.75 -7.45 9.87
N ALA A 669 -36.14 -8.52 9.39
CA ALA A 669 -35.09 -9.29 10.08
C ALA A 669 -33.75 -8.97 9.38
N TRP A 670 -32.83 -8.37 10.11
CA TRP A 670 -31.56 -7.91 9.58
C TRP A 670 -30.47 -8.99 9.70
N PHE A 671 -29.68 -9.14 8.64
CA PHE A 671 -28.53 -10.04 8.58
C PHE A 671 -27.26 -9.23 8.24
N SER A 672 -26.22 -9.35 9.06
CA SER A 672 -24.94 -8.71 8.80
C SER A 672 -24.29 -9.35 7.58
N LEU A 673 -23.98 -8.52 6.59
CA LEU A 673 -23.09 -8.84 5.46
C LEU A 673 -21.74 -8.13 5.62
N GLN A 674 -21.60 -7.32 6.67
CA GLN A 674 -20.33 -6.64 7.01
C GLN A 674 -19.32 -7.67 7.48
N LYS A 675 -18.07 -7.50 7.08
CA LYS A 675 -16.95 -8.36 7.49
C LYS A 675 -15.85 -7.53 8.15
N GLY A 676 -15.03 -8.22 8.95
CA GLY A 676 -13.86 -7.66 9.60
C GLY A 676 -14.17 -6.78 10.82
N PRO A 677 -13.19 -6.02 11.31
CA PRO A 677 -13.28 -5.29 12.60
C PRO A 677 -14.45 -4.29 12.68
N ARG A 678 -14.92 -3.79 11.54
CA ARG A 678 -16.05 -2.85 11.49
C ARG A 678 -17.41 -3.49 11.77
N GLU A 679 -17.51 -4.82 11.71
CA GLU A 679 -18.71 -5.53 12.13
C GLU A 679 -18.94 -5.42 13.64
N GLU A 680 -17.87 -5.40 14.43
CA GLU A 680 -17.94 -5.25 15.88
C GLU A 680 -18.47 -3.88 16.31
N ALA A 681 -18.16 -2.85 15.55
CA ALA A 681 -18.57 -1.48 15.85
C ALA A 681 -20.09 -1.27 15.90
N ILE A 682 -20.89 -2.16 15.27
CA ILE A 682 -22.35 -2.11 15.34
C ILE A 682 -22.87 -2.54 16.72
N ALA A 683 -22.09 -3.30 17.50
CA ALA A 683 -22.55 -3.88 18.79
C ALA A 683 -23.00 -2.84 19.83
N THR A 684 -22.45 -1.63 19.74
CA THR A 684 -22.75 -0.51 20.64
C THR A 684 -23.96 0.32 20.21
N VAL A 685 -24.54 0.02 19.03
CA VAL A 685 -25.64 0.80 18.45
C VAL A 685 -26.98 0.28 18.96
N PRO A 686 -27.90 1.16 19.37
CA PRO A 686 -29.27 0.78 19.74
C PRO A 686 -29.94 -0.03 18.62
N GLY A 687 -30.57 -1.16 18.97
CA GLY A 687 -31.21 -2.04 18.01
C GLY A 687 -30.28 -3.06 17.35
N SER A 688 -28.99 -3.05 17.62
CA SER A 688 -28.01 -3.99 17.05
C SER A 688 -28.23 -5.45 17.42
N SER A 689 -28.91 -5.72 18.56
CA SER A 689 -29.34 -7.07 18.95
C SER A 689 -30.33 -7.71 17.97
N ALA A 690 -30.97 -6.89 17.11
CA ALA A 690 -31.88 -7.35 16.04
C ALA A 690 -31.13 -7.77 14.75
N ILE A 691 -29.78 -7.74 14.73
CA ILE A 691 -28.98 -8.16 13.57
C ILE A 691 -28.40 -9.55 13.82
N ALA A 692 -28.75 -10.50 12.96
CA ALA A 692 -28.07 -11.79 12.92
C ALA A 692 -26.67 -11.64 12.35
N ARG A 693 -25.66 -12.10 13.08
CA ARG A 693 -24.27 -12.10 12.61
C ARG A 693 -23.90 -13.49 12.13
N LEU A 694 -23.19 -13.51 11.00
CA LEU A 694 -22.57 -14.73 10.53
C LEU A 694 -21.28 -14.99 11.30
N ASP A 695 -20.85 -16.25 11.30
CA ASP A 695 -19.54 -16.65 11.77
C ASP A 695 -18.45 -15.89 10.99
N PRO A 696 -17.50 -15.20 11.64
CA PRO A 696 -16.42 -14.47 10.97
C PRO A 696 -15.54 -15.35 10.05
N ALA A 697 -15.54 -16.67 10.25
CA ALA A 697 -14.84 -17.63 9.40
C ALA A 697 -15.54 -17.96 8.07
N THR A 698 -16.67 -17.34 7.75
CA THR A 698 -17.45 -17.67 6.54
C THR A 698 -16.72 -17.30 5.26
N ALA A 699 -16.57 -18.27 4.35
CA ALA A 699 -16.00 -18.04 3.02
C ALA A 699 -16.91 -17.12 2.18
N LEU A 700 -16.35 -16.49 1.13
CA LEU A 700 -17.11 -15.61 0.23
C LEU A 700 -18.29 -16.33 -0.44
N ALA A 701 -18.13 -17.62 -0.76
CA ALA A 701 -19.21 -18.46 -1.25
C ALA A 701 -20.38 -18.65 -0.27
N ASP A 702 -20.10 -18.66 1.04
CA ASP A 702 -21.13 -18.72 2.09
C ASP A 702 -21.88 -17.37 2.19
N THR A 703 -21.15 -16.27 2.01
CA THR A 703 -21.76 -14.92 1.91
C THR A 703 -22.70 -14.84 0.70
N ALA A 704 -22.32 -15.36 -0.46
CA ALA A 704 -23.16 -15.42 -1.66
C ALA A 704 -24.41 -16.30 -1.41
N ALA A 705 -24.25 -17.43 -0.74
CA ALA A 705 -25.35 -18.33 -0.36
C ALA A 705 -26.32 -17.66 0.62
N LEU A 706 -25.82 -16.92 1.61
CA LEU A 706 -26.67 -16.09 2.48
C LEU A 706 -27.42 -15.03 1.69
N ILE A 707 -26.74 -14.23 0.88
CA ILE A 707 -27.35 -13.20 0.05
C ILE A 707 -28.49 -13.79 -0.79
N ASP A 708 -28.31 -15.00 -1.33
CA ASP A 708 -29.34 -15.66 -2.14
C ASP A 708 -30.60 -16.02 -1.35
N THR A 709 -30.54 -16.18 -0.03
CA THR A 709 -31.71 -16.40 0.82
C THR A 709 -32.45 -15.13 1.23
N LEU A 710 -31.89 -13.96 0.97
CA LEU A 710 -32.43 -12.66 1.38
C LEU A 710 -33.45 -12.13 0.38
N ASP A 711 -34.36 -11.28 0.84
CA ASP A 711 -35.39 -10.61 0.01
C ASP A 711 -34.86 -9.28 -0.55
N VAL A 712 -33.97 -8.62 0.22
CA VAL A 712 -33.32 -7.36 -0.18
C VAL A 712 -31.94 -7.24 0.46
N VAL A 713 -31.01 -6.59 -0.23
CA VAL A 713 -29.70 -6.22 0.30
C VAL A 713 -29.58 -4.70 0.34
N VAL A 714 -29.17 -4.14 1.47
CA VAL A 714 -28.86 -2.72 1.67
C VAL A 714 -27.38 -2.61 1.91
N THR A 715 -26.68 -1.89 1.07
CA THR A 715 -25.20 -1.86 1.15
C THR A 715 -24.64 -0.53 0.64
N VAL A 716 -23.49 -0.14 1.17
CA VAL A 716 -22.67 0.90 0.52
C VAL A 716 -21.92 0.30 -0.67
N ASP A 717 -21.19 1.14 -1.44
CA ASP A 717 -20.37 0.70 -2.57
C ASP A 717 -19.23 -0.22 -2.10
N THR A 718 -19.47 -1.52 -2.17
CA THR A 718 -18.54 -2.58 -1.76
C THR A 718 -18.69 -3.83 -2.64
N SER A 719 -17.82 -4.81 -2.46
CA SER A 719 -17.95 -6.12 -3.12
C SER A 719 -19.31 -6.79 -2.87
N ILE A 720 -19.96 -6.51 -1.74
CA ILE A 720 -21.31 -7.02 -1.41
C ILE A 720 -22.34 -6.49 -2.42
N ALA A 721 -22.27 -5.21 -2.82
CA ALA A 721 -23.14 -4.65 -3.84
C ALA A 721 -23.01 -5.43 -5.16
N HIS A 722 -21.79 -5.67 -5.61
CA HIS A 722 -21.52 -6.41 -6.84
C HIS A 722 -21.98 -7.86 -6.77
N ILE A 723 -21.72 -8.57 -5.67
CA ILE A 723 -22.17 -9.96 -5.49
C ILE A 723 -23.71 -10.04 -5.47
N ALA A 724 -24.36 -9.19 -4.68
CA ALA A 724 -25.80 -9.19 -4.56
C ALA A 724 -26.49 -8.90 -5.91
N CYS A 725 -25.98 -7.90 -6.62
CA CYS A 725 -26.51 -7.54 -7.94
C CYS A 725 -26.23 -8.63 -8.99
N ALA A 726 -25.04 -9.24 -9.00
CA ALA A 726 -24.71 -10.32 -9.91
C ALA A 726 -25.54 -11.59 -9.69
N LEU A 727 -25.98 -11.84 -8.45
CA LEU A 727 -26.95 -12.88 -8.08
C LEU A 727 -28.41 -12.51 -8.41
N GLY A 728 -28.66 -11.28 -8.89
CA GLY A 728 -30.01 -10.80 -9.21
C GLY A 728 -30.83 -10.39 -8.00
N LYS A 729 -30.24 -10.21 -6.85
CA LYS A 729 -30.95 -9.77 -5.65
C LYS A 729 -31.32 -8.31 -5.74
N ARG A 730 -32.54 -7.97 -5.30
CA ARG A 730 -32.91 -6.57 -5.10
C ARG A 730 -31.90 -5.91 -4.17
N THR A 731 -31.19 -4.92 -4.67
CA THR A 731 -30.08 -4.30 -3.94
C THR A 731 -30.28 -2.79 -3.89
N PHE A 732 -30.31 -2.25 -2.67
CA PHE A 732 -30.30 -0.81 -2.40
C PHE A 732 -28.87 -0.40 -2.12
N VAL A 733 -28.29 0.39 -3.04
CA VAL A 733 -26.91 0.83 -2.95
C VAL A 733 -26.88 2.27 -2.45
N MET A 734 -26.35 2.47 -1.27
CA MET A 734 -26.16 3.79 -0.65
C MET A 734 -24.84 4.38 -1.14
N LEU A 735 -24.87 5.52 -1.79
CA LEU A 735 -23.74 6.11 -2.50
C LEU A 735 -23.33 7.46 -1.91
N PRO A 736 -22.03 7.76 -1.85
CA PRO A 736 -21.55 9.10 -1.54
C PRO A 736 -21.94 10.11 -2.63
N PHE A 737 -21.72 11.38 -2.36
CA PHE A 737 -22.00 12.48 -3.29
C PHE A 737 -21.27 12.30 -4.64
N ALA A 738 -19.98 11.94 -4.59
CA ALA A 738 -19.17 11.57 -5.75
C ALA A 738 -18.89 10.06 -5.71
N PRO A 739 -19.71 9.22 -6.35
CA PRO A 739 -19.56 7.78 -6.32
C PRO A 739 -18.51 7.28 -7.31
N ASP A 740 -18.22 5.99 -7.24
CA ASP A 740 -17.42 5.30 -8.25
C ASP A 740 -18.12 5.35 -9.63
N TRP A 741 -17.34 5.35 -10.70
CA TRP A 741 -17.78 5.47 -12.07
C TRP A 741 -18.85 4.44 -12.47
N ARG A 742 -18.85 3.25 -11.86
CA ARG A 742 -19.79 2.15 -12.13
C ARG A 742 -21.23 2.50 -11.82
N TRP A 743 -21.42 3.40 -10.87
CA TRP A 743 -22.73 3.82 -10.42
C TRP A 743 -23.22 5.07 -11.17
N GLY A 744 -22.35 5.73 -11.96
CA GLY A 744 -22.64 7.02 -12.60
C GLY A 744 -22.86 8.14 -11.58
N VAL A 745 -23.06 9.35 -12.03
CA VAL A 745 -23.19 10.55 -11.17
C VAL A 745 -24.65 10.99 -10.92
N ALA A 746 -25.63 10.41 -11.63
CA ALA A 746 -27.04 10.78 -11.51
C ALA A 746 -27.97 9.58 -11.66
N GLY A 747 -29.23 9.75 -11.28
CA GLY A 747 -30.27 8.75 -11.42
C GLY A 747 -30.25 7.66 -10.37
N GLU A 748 -31.32 6.83 -10.37
CA GLU A 748 -31.52 5.73 -9.42
C GLU A 748 -31.14 4.35 -10.01
N ARG A 749 -30.60 4.30 -11.20
CA ARG A 749 -30.27 3.07 -11.92
C ARG A 749 -28.85 3.11 -12.46
N THR A 750 -28.31 1.95 -12.74
CA THR A 750 -27.05 1.76 -13.44
C THR A 750 -27.21 0.74 -14.57
N PRO A 751 -26.54 0.89 -15.70
CA PRO A 751 -26.60 -0.12 -16.77
C PRO A 751 -25.98 -1.45 -16.34
N TRP A 752 -25.09 -1.41 -15.36
CA TRP A 752 -24.35 -2.58 -14.89
C TRP A 752 -25.22 -3.62 -14.18
N TYR A 753 -26.32 -3.21 -13.51
CA TYR A 753 -27.12 -4.10 -12.69
C TYR A 753 -28.59 -3.70 -12.69
N ALA A 754 -29.44 -4.49 -13.34
CA ALA A 754 -30.89 -4.25 -13.40
C ALA A 754 -31.56 -4.34 -12.01
N SER A 755 -30.98 -5.16 -11.09
CA SER A 755 -31.50 -5.37 -9.73
C SER A 755 -31.11 -4.27 -8.73
N ALA A 756 -30.24 -3.32 -9.11
CA ALA A 756 -29.79 -2.23 -8.26
C ALA A 756 -30.77 -1.05 -8.27
N ARG A 757 -31.04 -0.47 -7.09
CA ARG A 757 -31.58 0.86 -6.91
C ARG A 757 -30.60 1.70 -6.11
N LEU A 758 -30.25 2.88 -6.63
CA LEU A 758 -29.20 3.75 -6.14
C LEU A 758 -29.79 4.87 -5.29
N PHE A 759 -29.25 5.06 -4.09
CA PHE A 759 -29.59 6.12 -3.15
C PHE A 759 -28.35 6.99 -2.94
N ARG A 760 -28.43 8.25 -3.35
CA ARG A 760 -27.27 9.16 -3.42
C ARG A 760 -27.33 10.24 -2.38
N GLN A 761 -26.18 10.59 -1.81
CA GLN A 761 -26.07 11.81 -0.99
C GLN A 761 -26.42 13.05 -1.83
N PRO A 762 -27.32 13.92 -1.38
CA PRO A 762 -27.61 15.20 -2.05
C PRO A 762 -26.48 16.23 -1.88
N SER A 763 -25.68 16.09 -0.81
CA SER A 763 -24.47 16.87 -0.55
C SER A 763 -23.44 16.03 0.17
N VAL A 764 -22.17 16.46 0.18
CA VAL A 764 -21.07 15.70 0.79
C VAL A 764 -21.35 15.42 2.27
N GLY A 765 -21.36 14.15 2.64
CA GLY A 765 -21.55 13.70 4.03
C GLY A 765 -23.02 13.56 4.48
N ASP A 766 -24.01 13.92 3.66
CA ASP A 766 -25.43 13.79 4.01
C ASP A 766 -25.93 12.35 3.91
N TRP A 767 -25.43 11.48 4.77
CA TRP A 767 -25.93 10.13 4.98
C TRP A 767 -27.32 10.06 5.60
N PRO A 768 -27.76 10.96 6.50
CA PRO A 768 -29.10 10.94 7.08
C PRO A 768 -30.22 10.94 6.03
N THR A 769 -30.13 11.77 4.98
CA THR A 769 -31.10 11.80 3.89
C THR A 769 -31.13 10.46 3.14
N VAL A 770 -29.97 9.89 2.80
CA VAL A 770 -29.87 8.58 2.13
C VAL A 770 -30.54 7.47 2.97
N ILE A 771 -30.27 7.45 4.27
CA ILE A 771 -30.83 6.45 5.19
C ILE A 771 -32.35 6.59 5.30
N SER A 772 -32.88 7.82 5.35
CA SER A 772 -34.31 8.10 5.37
C SER A 772 -35.01 7.60 4.09
N ASP A 773 -34.40 7.83 2.92
CA ASP A 773 -34.92 7.37 1.64
C ASP A 773 -34.90 5.86 1.50
N VAL A 774 -33.85 5.19 1.99
CA VAL A 774 -33.76 3.73 2.06
C VAL A 774 -34.81 3.17 3.02
N ALA A 775 -35.01 3.79 4.19
CA ALA A 775 -36.02 3.38 5.17
C ALA A 775 -37.43 3.45 4.55
N ARG A 776 -37.74 4.52 3.83
CA ARG A 776 -39.02 4.69 3.13
C ARG A 776 -39.19 3.60 2.07
N ALA A 777 -38.19 3.36 1.22
CA ALA A 777 -38.24 2.33 0.19
C ALA A 777 -38.40 0.91 0.76
N LEU A 778 -37.82 0.63 1.92
CA LEU A 778 -38.05 -0.63 2.64
C LEU A 778 -39.46 -0.73 3.23
N GLY A 779 -40.01 0.36 3.75
CA GLY A 779 -41.39 0.44 4.22
C GLY A 779 -42.41 0.11 3.09
N ASP A 780 -42.20 0.71 1.91
CA ASP A 780 -43.05 0.45 0.72
C ASP A 780 -42.98 -1.02 0.30
N LEU A 781 -41.83 -1.66 0.39
CA LEU A 781 -41.70 -3.09 0.11
C LEU A 781 -42.46 -3.96 1.12
N CYS A 782 -42.56 -3.55 2.37
CA CYS A 782 -43.30 -4.29 3.38
C CYS A 782 -44.82 -4.16 3.20
N THR A 783 -45.30 -3.06 2.62
CA THR A 783 -46.74 -2.79 2.42
C THR A 783 -47.27 -3.30 1.09
N SER A 784 -46.49 -3.24 -0.01
CA SER A 784 -46.95 -3.59 -1.36
C SER A 784 -47.24 -5.06 -1.57
N GLU A 785 -46.64 -6.00 -0.85
CA GLU A 785 -46.91 -7.43 -0.96
C GLU A 785 -47.96 -7.94 0.07
N ALA A 786 -48.33 -7.12 1.04
CA ALA A 786 -49.45 -7.44 1.91
C ALA A 786 -50.82 -7.36 1.16
N VAL A 787 -50.83 -6.61 0.05
CA VAL A 787 -52.05 -6.48 -0.82
C VAL A 787 -52.21 -7.66 -1.77
N THR A 788 -51.12 -8.40 -2.09
CA THR A 788 -51.15 -9.55 -3.01
C THR A 788 -51.36 -10.90 -2.35
N SER A 789 -51.36 -10.97 -1.01
CA SER A 789 -51.54 -12.21 -0.23
C SER A 789 -52.91 -12.30 0.45
N ASN A 790 -54.02 -11.91 -0.25
CA ASN A 790 -55.34 -12.26 0.18
C ASN A 790 -55.92 -13.35 -0.78
N PRO A 791 -55.74 -14.67 -0.42
CA PRO A 791 -56.37 -15.73 -1.19
C PRO A 791 -57.75 -16.02 -0.60
N ALA A 792 -58.69 -15.08 -0.74
CA ALA A 792 -60.08 -15.35 -0.35
C ALA A 792 -61.03 -14.55 -1.27
N ALA A 793 -61.12 -14.94 -2.52
CA ALA A 793 -62.23 -14.73 -3.42
C ALA A 793 -61.96 -15.43 -4.76
N ASP A 794 -62.11 -16.72 -4.85
CA ASP A 794 -62.82 -17.33 -5.94
C ASP A 794 -63.16 -18.79 -5.58
N ARG A 795 -64.48 -19.02 -5.50
CA ARG A 795 -65.10 -20.32 -5.46
C ARG A 795 -65.12 -20.97 -6.86
#